data_4088f08155a4715e76a9c780ce84c031
#
_entry.id   4088f08155a4715e76a9c780ce84c031
#
_cell.length_a   1.000
_cell.length_b   1.000
_cell.length_c   1.000
_cell.angle_alpha   90.00
_cell.angle_beta   90.00
_cell.angle_gamma   90.00
#
_symmetry.space_group_name_H-M   'P 1'
#
loop_
_entity.id
_entity.type
_entity.pdbx_description
1 polymer ?
#
loop_
_entity_poly.entity_id
_entity_poly.type
_entity_poly.pdbx_seq_one_letter_code
_entity_poly.pdbx_strand_id
1 'polypeptide(L)'
;MLDTQASPTASARRGTTLIGLNALALSLFLAFGLHASDAQAQEAPVAISIAAQPLDAALEKLGAQAGLQIFYLPDAVKGLNAPSVSGSLTADQALSRLLAGTGLEFRRNGNNVSVTRPVQGEATQLAPVRVVGRDLSTEGSGSYTTQATTAATGLRLSPRETPQSVSVVTRQQMEDMNLTTLGDTFRTVTGVTASTSDIDRTDIHSRGFYIDNYQYDGVSIATQNDFFGTSNFDPILYDRIEIVRGATGLMTGAGNPGASVNMVRKRASSDVFTGTASVGIGSWDHHRGAIDLSTPLNKDGTVRARVAGMMEERDSYIDRYHTRNRAWLATAEADVTPDTTVRVGVEHQAKRPTGVTWGGLPTLDNQGNDLDWRRSFSIGADWTRWDTTSNTFYAGVDHRFSNGWSLEANVSRLESKYDSKLIYLMGHPDPVTGLGMSSLLNRSHQEFDQNSASLELSGPFAAFGQEHEAFVGLMGSKANYRYGNHAPQGNTPVGNVFEWNGSYPEPVWGNFQLLGEQETRQNAVYGALRLSLGDSLKLIVGGRQTNWKRETGDDTMTHHVFTPYAGLLYDFNENYTAYASYTDIFQPQTYRDASGGYLDPVQGKSYELGLKAEHFGGKLNTSVAVFRIEQDNVAQKDGDLTVPGSSDFAYRGAKGVTSEGFELQASGEIQPGWQVSAGFARNLVRNAEGGPFKTSEPQNMANLQTSYVVPGTEGKLTVGGGLQWRSHVYVDRVVAPNVKARRAQGSILLANMMANYRFSSSLSAQLNVNNLFDKKYVDLTEDSQGFYGAPQKIMLTMKYQF
;
A
#
# COMPACT_ATOMS: atom_id res chain seq x y z
N MET A 1 -31.96 12.63 -58.21
CA MET A 1 -31.36 11.99 -59.38
C MET A 1 -30.00 11.50 -58.85
N LEU A 2 -29.94 10.23 -58.47
CA LEU A 2 -29.29 9.15 -59.23
C LEU A 2 -27.79 9.41 -59.40
N ASP A 3 -26.81 8.67 -58.97
CA ASP A 3 -26.74 7.20 -58.83
C ASP A 3 -25.44 6.82 -58.07
N THR A 4 -25.48 5.82 -57.20
CA THR A 4 -24.75 4.60 -56.99
C THR A 4 -23.23 4.48 -57.21
N GLN A 5 -22.67 3.68 -56.26
CA GLN A 5 -21.55 2.72 -56.36
C GLN A 5 -20.24 3.23 -55.77
N ALA A 6 -19.45 2.51 -55.02
CA ALA A 6 -19.43 1.12 -54.55
C ALA A 6 -18.34 1.04 -53.42
N SER A 7 -18.50 0.16 -52.49
CA SER A 7 -17.48 -0.26 -51.53
C SER A 7 -16.27 -0.93 -52.20
N PRO A 8 -15.13 -0.92 -51.55
CA PRO A 8 -14.40 -2.18 -51.44
C PRO A 8 -14.10 -2.57 -50.01
N THR A 9 -14.42 -3.81 -49.76
CA THR A 9 -13.94 -4.69 -48.69
C THR A 9 -12.47 -4.51 -48.37
N ALA A 10 -12.17 -4.25 -47.10
CA ALA A 10 -10.85 -4.47 -46.55
C ALA A 10 -10.96 -5.39 -45.35
N SER A 11 -10.25 -6.48 -45.46
CA SER A 11 -10.24 -7.71 -44.70
C SER A 11 -9.98 -7.59 -43.22
N ALA A 12 -10.69 -8.40 -42.47
CA ALA A 12 -10.47 -8.79 -41.12
C ALA A 12 -9.06 -9.40 -40.93
N ARG A 13 -8.19 -8.70 -40.26
CA ARG A 13 -7.00 -9.25 -39.59
C ARG A 13 -6.59 -8.35 -38.41
N ARG A 14 -7.35 -8.40 -37.31
CA ARG A 14 -6.89 -7.96 -35.96
C ARG A 14 -7.78 -8.61 -34.91
N GLY A 15 -7.53 -9.86 -34.58
CA GLY A 15 -8.32 -10.59 -33.60
C GLY A 15 -7.61 -11.70 -32.82
N THR A 16 -6.30 -11.91 -33.03
CA THR A 16 -5.63 -13.12 -32.49
C THR A 16 -4.59 -12.86 -31.41
N THR A 17 -4.20 -11.62 -31.13
CA THR A 17 -3.14 -11.35 -30.13
C THR A 17 -3.67 -11.08 -28.70
N LEU A 18 -4.93 -10.71 -28.55
CA LEU A 18 -5.53 -10.45 -27.22
C LEU A 18 -6.02 -11.71 -26.49
N ILE A 19 -6.33 -12.79 -27.23
CA ILE A 19 -6.77 -14.06 -26.64
C ILE A 19 -5.58 -14.84 -26.05
N GLY A 20 -4.38 -14.66 -26.57
CA GLY A 20 -3.16 -15.38 -26.13
C GLY A 20 -2.66 -14.94 -24.73
N LEU A 21 -2.76 -13.66 -24.40
CA LEU A 21 -2.29 -13.15 -23.10
C LEU A 21 -3.29 -13.42 -21.96
N ASN A 22 -4.58 -13.39 -22.26
CA ASN A 22 -5.62 -13.77 -21.30
C ASN A 22 -5.59 -15.29 -20.99
N ALA A 23 -5.23 -16.11 -21.97
CA ALA A 23 -5.09 -17.56 -21.80
C ALA A 23 -3.81 -17.92 -21.01
N LEU A 24 -2.73 -17.13 -21.15
CA LEU A 24 -1.49 -17.36 -20.42
C LEU A 24 -1.60 -16.98 -18.93
N ALA A 25 -2.30 -15.89 -18.61
CA ALA A 25 -2.55 -15.51 -17.23
C ALA A 25 -3.49 -16.49 -16.52
N LEU A 26 -4.52 -16.99 -17.22
CA LEU A 26 -5.45 -17.98 -16.69
C LEU A 26 -4.79 -19.37 -16.57
N SER A 27 -3.91 -19.73 -17.51
CA SER A 27 -3.20 -21.01 -17.47
C SER A 27 -2.10 -21.05 -16.42
N LEU A 28 -1.45 -19.92 -16.09
CA LEU A 28 -0.51 -19.87 -14.97
C LEU A 28 -1.23 -20.06 -13.62
N PHE A 29 -2.42 -19.47 -13.44
CA PHE A 29 -3.21 -19.63 -12.21
C PHE A 29 -3.84 -21.03 -12.09
N LEU A 30 -4.30 -21.63 -13.20
CA LEU A 30 -4.83 -23.00 -13.23
C LEU A 30 -3.73 -24.06 -13.06
N ALA A 31 -2.50 -23.80 -13.54
CA ALA A 31 -1.36 -24.71 -13.34
C ALA A 31 -0.89 -24.77 -11.88
N PHE A 32 -1.04 -23.69 -11.11
CA PHE A 32 -0.72 -23.67 -9.67
C PHE A 32 -1.83 -24.28 -8.79
N GLY A 33 -3.08 -24.34 -9.26
CA GLY A 33 -4.23 -24.87 -8.49
C GLY A 33 -4.46 -26.38 -8.62
N LEU A 34 -3.87 -27.07 -9.59
CA LEU A 34 -4.22 -28.47 -9.93
C LEU A 34 -3.17 -29.53 -9.61
N HIS A 35 -2.04 -29.19 -8.98
CA HIS A 35 -0.99 -30.15 -8.63
C HIS A 35 -0.59 -30.14 -7.16
N ALA A 36 -1.53 -29.95 -6.25
CA ALA A 36 -1.39 -30.37 -4.87
C ALA A 36 -2.02 -31.75 -4.69
N SER A 37 -1.47 -32.76 -5.36
CA SER A 37 -1.63 -34.14 -4.89
C SER A 37 -0.65 -34.31 -3.74
N ASP A 38 -1.17 -34.70 -2.57
CA ASP A 38 -0.42 -35.20 -1.42
C ASP A 38 0.59 -36.26 -1.81
N ALA A 39 1.77 -35.85 -2.24
CA ALA A 39 2.94 -36.67 -2.16
C ALA A 39 3.47 -36.47 -0.72
N GLN A 40 2.92 -37.23 0.23
CA GLN A 40 3.65 -37.56 1.45
C GLN A 40 5.00 -38.11 0.99
N ALA A 41 6.02 -37.28 1.09
CA ALA A 41 7.39 -37.72 0.93
C ALA A 41 7.60 -38.78 2.02
N GLN A 42 7.65 -40.06 1.61
CA GLN A 42 7.92 -41.18 2.48
C GLN A 42 9.32 -40.94 3.05
N GLU A 43 9.38 -40.55 4.33
CA GLU A 43 10.63 -40.24 5.00
C GLU A 43 11.55 -41.47 4.98
N ALA A 44 12.77 -41.28 4.54
CA ALA A 44 13.75 -42.39 4.46
C ALA A 44 14.08 -42.86 5.90
N PRO A 45 14.04 -44.17 6.16
CA PRO A 45 14.38 -44.69 7.48
C PRO A 45 15.85 -44.41 7.81
N VAL A 46 16.10 -43.96 9.03
CA VAL A 46 17.44 -43.70 9.57
C VAL A 46 17.84 -44.82 10.53
N ALA A 47 19.12 -45.14 10.57
CA ALA A 47 19.64 -46.13 11.51
C ALA A 47 19.61 -45.53 12.94
N ILE A 48 18.72 -46.04 13.79
CA ILE A 48 18.55 -45.64 15.16
C ILE A 48 19.13 -46.71 16.08
N SER A 49 19.90 -46.27 17.11
CA SER A 49 20.44 -47.17 18.12
C SER A 49 20.49 -46.42 19.47
N ILE A 50 19.46 -46.61 20.29
CA ILE A 50 19.30 -46.01 21.60
C ILE A 50 19.06 -47.12 22.63
N ALA A 51 19.95 -47.26 23.59
CA ALA A 51 19.79 -48.20 24.70
C ALA A 51 18.71 -47.69 25.71
N ALA A 52 18.13 -48.57 26.50
CA ALA A 52 17.23 -48.17 27.57
C ALA A 52 17.94 -47.23 28.55
N GLN A 53 17.36 -46.07 28.79
CA GLN A 53 17.98 -44.98 29.56
C GLN A 53 16.88 -43.96 29.99
N PRO A 54 17.19 -42.96 30.87
CA PRO A 54 16.24 -41.87 31.14
C PRO A 54 15.70 -41.22 29.86
N LEU A 55 14.43 -40.86 29.87
CA LEU A 55 13.70 -40.42 28.67
C LEU A 55 14.28 -39.16 28.06
N ASP A 56 14.71 -38.21 28.90
CA ASP A 56 15.37 -36.96 28.46
C ASP A 56 16.62 -37.26 27.61
N ALA A 57 17.51 -38.12 28.12
CA ALA A 57 18.73 -38.55 27.44
C ALA A 57 18.45 -39.36 26.16
N ALA A 58 17.32 -40.12 26.14
CA ALA A 58 16.90 -40.89 24.97
C ALA A 58 16.38 -39.98 23.86
N LEU A 59 15.60 -38.95 24.23
CA LEU A 59 15.07 -37.96 23.28
C LEU A 59 16.21 -37.10 22.69
N GLU A 60 17.20 -36.69 23.50
CA GLU A 60 18.38 -35.99 23.00
C GLU A 60 19.17 -36.83 21.98
N LYS A 61 19.39 -38.10 22.26
CA LYS A 61 20.06 -39.01 21.32
C LYS A 61 19.25 -39.22 20.03
N LEU A 62 17.93 -39.31 20.15
CA LEU A 62 17.08 -39.43 18.96
C LEU A 62 17.16 -38.18 18.12
N GLY A 63 17.14 -37.01 18.75
CA GLY A 63 17.30 -35.72 18.08
C GLY A 63 18.61 -35.67 17.27
N ALA A 64 19.71 -36.11 17.85
CA ALA A 64 21.02 -36.15 17.20
C ALA A 64 21.06 -37.18 16.04
N GLN A 65 20.48 -38.40 16.19
CA GLN A 65 20.51 -39.45 15.19
C GLN A 65 19.54 -39.23 14.03
N ALA A 66 18.38 -38.61 14.29
CA ALA A 66 17.33 -38.37 13.29
C ALA A 66 17.28 -36.93 12.79
N GLY A 67 18.19 -36.03 13.25
CA GLY A 67 18.19 -34.62 12.85
C GLY A 67 16.97 -33.84 13.32
N LEU A 68 16.40 -34.21 14.48
CA LEU A 68 15.20 -33.59 15.02
C LEU A 68 15.53 -32.59 16.12
N GLN A 69 14.74 -31.53 16.23
CA GLN A 69 14.70 -30.64 17.38
C GLN A 69 13.52 -31.03 18.25
N ILE A 70 13.79 -31.62 19.41
CA ILE A 70 12.75 -32.19 20.30
C ILE A 70 12.59 -31.27 21.50
N PHE A 71 11.37 -30.73 21.66
CA PHE A 71 10.96 -29.79 22.72
C PHE A 71 10.07 -30.51 23.72
N TYR A 72 10.38 -30.42 25.01
CA TYR A 72 9.57 -30.93 26.09
C TYR A 72 9.75 -30.09 27.35
N LEU A 73 8.75 -30.09 28.23
CA LEU A 73 8.89 -29.50 29.57
C LEU A 73 9.71 -30.46 30.44
N PRO A 74 10.78 -30.01 31.12
CA PRO A 74 11.59 -30.86 31.98
C PRO A 74 10.81 -31.70 32.98
N ASP A 75 9.76 -31.11 33.58
CA ASP A 75 8.89 -31.82 34.53
C ASP A 75 8.00 -32.91 33.89
N ALA A 76 7.75 -32.84 32.59
CA ALA A 76 6.97 -33.83 31.87
C ALA A 76 7.70 -35.17 31.68
N VAL A 77 9.04 -35.13 31.52
CA VAL A 77 9.90 -36.31 31.25
C VAL A 77 10.65 -36.79 32.49
N LYS A 78 10.63 -36.02 33.58
CA LYS A 78 11.38 -36.30 34.82
C LYS A 78 10.96 -37.63 35.45
N GLY A 79 11.94 -38.51 35.67
CA GLY A 79 11.74 -39.83 36.28
C GLY A 79 11.17 -40.89 35.35
N LEU A 80 10.94 -40.58 34.07
CA LEU A 80 10.52 -41.55 33.04
C LEU A 80 11.74 -42.16 32.37
N ASN A 81 11.63 -43.44 32.00
CA ASN A 81 12.64 -44.21 31.28
C ASN A 81 12.12 -44.60 29.89
N ALA A 82 12.94 -44.46 28.89
CA ALA A 82 12.68 -44.93 27.54
C ALA A 82 13.14 -46.40 27.37
N PRO A 83 12.38 -47.23 26.67
CA PRO A 83 12.82 -48.55 26.27
C PRO A 83 13.99 -48.46 25.24
N SER A 84 14.72 -49.57 25.04
CA SER A 84 15.70 -49.64 23.99
C SER A 84 15.05 -49.60 22.60
N VAL A 85 15.52 -48.72 21.69
CA VAL A 85 15.01 -48.62 20.34
C VAL A 85 16.17 -48.76 19.37
N SER A 86 16.12 -49.77 18.50
CA SER A 86 17.16 -50.01 17.45
C SER A 86 16.53 -50.48 16.15
N GLY A 87 17.18 -50.15 15.03
CA GLY A 87 16.77 -50.55 13.68
C GLY A 87 16.75 -49.41 12.69
N SER A 88 16.42 -49.74 11.44
CA SER A 88 16.14 -48.71 10.41
C SER A 88 14.70 -48.25 10.54
N LEU A 89 14.49 -47.08 11.12
CA LEU A 89 13.18 -46.56 11.51
C LEU A 89 12.98 -45.12 10.98
N THR A 90 11.75 -44.78 10.64
CA THR A 90 11.42 -43.36 10.45
C THR A 90 11.47 -42.63 11.80
N ALA A 91 11.63 -41.32 11.77
CA ALA A 91 11.65 -40.52 12.99
C ALA A 91 10.39 -40.69 13.85
N ASP A 92 9.22 -40.74 13.23
CA ASP A 92 7.93 -40.96 13.93
C ASP A 92 7.82 -42.36 14.53
N GLN A 93 8.34 -43.39 13.86
CA GLN A 93 8.41 -44.74 14.42
C GLN A 93 9.32 -44.84 15.63
N ALA A 94 10.48 -44.14 15.57
CA ALA A 94 11.41 -44.08 16.68
C ALA A 94 10.83 -43.34 17.90
N LEU A 95 10.16 -42.19 17.67
CA LEU A 95 9.46 -41.43 18.70
C LEU A 95 8.36 -42.24 19.37
N SER A 96 7.50 -42.88 18.57
CA SER A 96 6.41 -43.72 19.07
C SER A 96 6.92 -44.85 19.98
N ARG A 97 8.05 -45.47 19.61
CA ARG A 97 8.67 -46.54 20.40
C ARG A 97 9.34 -46.03 21.67
N LEU A 98 10.03 -44.86 21.63
CA LEU A 98 10.65 -44.30 22.81
C LEU A 98 9.64 -43.79 23.85
N LEU A 99 8.49 -43.28 23.38
CA LEU A 99 7.41 -42.80 24.25
C LEU A 99 6.44 -43.88 24.72
N ALA A 100 6.57 -45.12 24.19
CA ALA A 100 5.69 -46.20 24.55
C ALA A 100 5.72 -46.49 26.08
N GLY A 101 4.54 -46.47 26.71
CA GLY A 101 4.39 -46.70 28.15
C GLY A 101 4.72 -45.51 29.05
N THR A 102 5.11 -44.38 28.52
CA THR A 102 5.40 -43.15 29.27
C THR A 102 4.20 -42.28 29.53
N GLY A 103 3.09 -42.52 28.80
CA GLY A 103 1.88 -41.67 28.85
C GLY A 103 2.10 -40.29 28.22
N LEU A 104 3.14 -40.11 27.40
CA LEU A 104 3.41 -38.91 26.65
C LEU A 104 3.05 -39.13 25.16
N GLU A 105 2.63 -38.05 24.51
CA GLU A 105 2.35 -37.97 23.08
C GLU A 105 3.31 -36.97 22.44
N PHE A 106 3.54 -37.14 21.12
CA PHE A 106 4.31 -36.18 20.37
C PHE A 106 3.51 -35.62 19.20
N ARG A 107 3.82 -34.37 18.86
CA ARG A 107 3.40 -33.73 17.60
C ARG A 107 4.66 -33.27 16.86
N ARG A 108 4.70 -33.57 15.58
CA ARG A 108 5.83 -33.25 14.71
C ARG A 108 5.38 -32.30 13.60
N ASN A 109 6.21 -31.26 13.35
CA ASN A 109 6.07 -30.35 12.20
C ASN A 109 7.48 -30.19 11.57
N GLY A 110 7.72 -30.90 10.46
CA GLY A 110 9.05 -30.99 9.86
C GLY A 110 10.07 -31.64 10.81
N ASN A 111 11.16 -30.95 11.12
CA ASN A 111 12.18 -31.41 12.06
C ASN A 111 11.90 -31.04 13.53
N ASN A 112 10.87 -30.28 13.80
CA ASN A 112 10.47 -29.89 15.16
C ASN A 112 9.46 -30.88 15.75
N VAL A 113 9.76 -31.38 16.93
CA VAL A 113 8.94 -32.35 17.67
C VAL A 113 8.60 -31.74 19.04
N SER A 114 7.33 -31.71 19.39
CA SER A 114 6.85 -31.34 20.73
C SER A 114 6.34 -32.58 21.46
N VAL A 115 6.87 -32.87 22.64
CA VAL A 115 6.46 -34.01 23.50
C VAL A 115 5.68 -33.47 24.71
N THR A 116 4.44 -33.94 24.89
CA THR A 116 3.53 -33.43 25.93
C THR A 116 2.76 -34.60 26.59
N ARG A 117 2.24 -34.35 27.79
CA ARG A 117 1.35 -35.34 28.49
C ARG A 117 -0.10 -35.08 28.05
N PRO A 118 -0.85 -36.10 27.57
CA PRO A 118 -2.26 -35.94 27.28
C PRO A 118 -3.02 -35.58 28.56
N VAL A 119 -3.83 -34.57 28.52
CA VAL A 119 -4.72 -34.19 29.62
C VAL A 119 -5.90 -35.14 29.58
N GLN A 120 -5.97 -36.08 30.54
CA GLN A 120 -7.19 -36.89 30.77
C GLN A 120 -8.26 -36.02 31.45
N GLY A 121 -9.22 -35.56 30.68
CA GLY A 121 -10.43 -34.87 31.12
C GLY A 121 -11.43 -34.95 30.00
N GLU A 122 -12.69 -35.18 30.36
CA GLU A 122 -13.86 -35.39 29.50
C GLU A 122 -13.76 -34.52 28.20
N ALA A 123 -14.18 -35.10 27.08
CA ALA A 123 -14.23 -34.46 25.80
C ALA A 123 -15.12 -33.19 25.83
N THR A 124 -14.60 -32.14 26.44
CA THR A 124 -14.96 -30.78 26.09
C THR A 124 -14.27 -30.56 24.77
N GLN A 125 -15.03 -30.40 23.71
CA GLN A 125 -14.57 -29.92 22.43
C GLN A 125 -13.80 -28.64 22.72
N LEU A 126 -12.47 -28.74 22.78
CA LEU A 126 -11.63 -27.56 22.90
C LEU A 126 -11.93 -26.73 21.65
N ALA A 127 -12.55 -25.60 21.88
CA ALA A 127 -12.60 -24.55 20.86
C ALA A 127 -11.21 -24.46 20.21
N PRO A 128 -11.12 -24.30 18.88
CA PRO A 128 -9.83 -24.20 18.21
C PRO A 128 -9.00 -23.19 18.99
N VAL A 129 -7.80 -23.61 19.44
CA VAL A 129 -6.86 -22.73 20.15
C VAL A 129 -6.56 -21.60 19.19
N ARG A 130 -7.34 -20.55 19.30
CA ARG A 130 -7.10 -19.30 18.61
C ARG A 130 -5.83 -18.77 19.24
N VAL A 131 -4.74 -18.74 18.49
CA VAL A 131 -3.53 -18.06 18.89
C VAL A 131 -3.93 -16.60 19.05
N VAL A 132 -4.29 -16.20 20.26
CA VAL A 132 -4.56 -14.83 20.65
C VAL A 132 -3.21 -14.13 20.67
N GLY A 133 -2.79 -13.62 19.50
CA GLY A 133 -1.54 -12.94 19.31
C GLY A 133 -0.92 -13.18 17.94
N ARG A 134 -1.70 -13.09 16.84
CA ARG A 134 -1.08 -12.92 15.52
C ARG A 134 -0.29 -11.63 15.54
N ASP A 135 1.02 -11.74 15.44
CA ASP A 135 1.88 -10.57 15.32
C ASP A 135 1.51 -9.84 14.03
N LEU A 136 1.20 -8.54 14.14
CA LEU A 136 0.92 -7.71 12.98
C LEU A 136 2.19 -7.18 12.33
N SER A 137 3.37 -7.30 12.99
CA SER A 137 4.64 -6.83 12.44
C SER A 137 5.08 -7.69 11.26
N THR A 138 5.60 -7.05 10.22
CA THR A 138 6.20 -7.73 9.07
C THR A 138 7.73 -7.69 9.11
N GLU A 139 8.31 -6.86 9.98
CA GLU A 139 9.77 -6.79 10.16
C GLU A 139 10.32 -8.13 10.66
N GLY A 140 11.44 -8.56 10.08
CA GLY A 140 12.09 -9.82 10.45
C GLY A 140 11.36 -11.08 9.99
N SER A 141 10.16 -10.98 9.41
CA SER A 141 9.40 -12.15 8.94
C SER A 141 10.00 -12.81 7.70
N GLY A 142 10.78 -12.07 6.91
CA GLY A 142 11.28 -12.53 5.60
C GLY A 142 10.17 -12.75 4.56
N SER A 143 8.94 -12.36 4.85
CA SER A 143 7.77 -12.70 4.05
C SER A 143 7.25 -11.51 3.23
N TYR A 144 6.67 -11.81 2.06
CA TYR A 144 5.92 -10.84 1.23
C TYR A 144 4.43 -10.82 1.56
N THR A 145 4.01 -11.50 2.62
CA THR A 145 2.63 -11.48 3.11
C THR A 145 2.56 -11.24 4.61
N THR A 146 1.35 -10.98 5.13
CA THR A 146 1.07 -10.81 6.55
C THR A 146 0.13 -11.91 7.06
N GLN A 147 0.18 -12.17 8.35
CA GLN A 147 -0.75 -13.11 9.00
C GLN A 147 -2.10 -12.47 9.35
N ALA A 148 -2.13 -11.14 9.54
CA ALA A 148 -3.37 -10.42 9.85
C ALA A 148 -3.25 -8.93 9.49
N THR A 149 -4.42 -8.29 9.37
CA THR A 149 -4.58 -6.84 9.20
C THR A 149 -5.83 -6.37 9.94
N THR A 150 -5.84 -5.13 10.37
CA THR A 150 -7.02 -4.45 10.94
C THR A 150 -7.58 -3.38 10.01
N ALA A 151 -6.91 -3.10 8.88
CA ALA A 151 -7.14 -1.93 8.05
C ALA A 151 -8.54 -1.87 7.42
N ALA A 152 -9.21 -3.02 7.20
CA ALA A 152 -10.51 -3.05 6.55
C ALA A 152 -11.69 -2.90 7.51
N THR A 153 -11.61 -3.47 8.73
CA THR A 153 -12.76 -3.61 9.64
C THR A 153 -12.47 -3.24 11.10
N GLY A 154 -11.22 -2.93 11.44
CA GLY A 154 -10.76 -2.81 12.83
C GLY A 154 -10.61 -4.15 13.56
N LEU A 155 -11.21 -5.22 13.06
CA LEU A 155 -11.01 -6.57 13.56
C LEU A 155 -9.69 -7.15 13.05
N ARG A 156 -8.98 -7.89 13.89
CA ARG A 156 -7.70 -8.54 13.54
C ARG A 156 -7.94 -9.81 12.73
N LEU A 157 -8.07 -9.66 11.41
CA LEU A 157 -8.41 -10.73 10.48
C LEU A 157 -7.22 -11.15 9.62
N SER A 158 -7.12 -12.43 9.27
CA SER A 158 -6.18 -12.86 8.23
C SER A 158 -6.58 -12.27 6.86
N PRO A 159 -5.65 -12.22 5.89
CA PRO A 159 -6.02 -11.83 4.53
C PRO A 159 -7.18 -12.64 3.95
N ARG A 160 -7.27 -13.95 4.29
CA ARG A 160 -8.37 -14.86 3.88
C ARG A 160 -9.70 -14.47 4.51
N GLU A 161 -9.70 -14.10 5.80
CA GLU A 161 -10.92 -13.77 6.56
C GLU A 161 -11.42 -12.33 6.35
N THR A 162 -10.68 -11.49 5.60
CA THR A 162 -11.06 -10.10 5.33
C THR A 162 -11.93 -10.02 4.07
N PRO A 163 -13.23 -9.64 4.14
CA PRO A 163 -14.11 -9.63 2.97
C PRO A 163 -13.97 -8.37 2.11
N GLN A 164 -12.74 -7.97 1.82
CA GLN A 164 -12.36 -6.90 0.89
C GLN A 164 -11.01 -7.23 0.27
N SER A 165 -10.72 -6.64 -0.88
CA SER A 165 -9.41 -6.71 -1.51
C SER A 165 -8.40 -5.89 -0.72
N VAL A 166 -7.44 -6.57 -0.09
CA VAL A 166 -6.37 -5.98 0.71
C VAL A 166 -5.01 -6.39 0.15
N SER A 167 -4.10 -5.43 0.05
CA SER A 167 -2.68 -5.68 -0.22
C SER A 167 -1.84 -5.14 0.92
N VAL A 168 -0.83 -5.90 1.32
CA VAL A 168 0.14 -5.46 2.32
C VAL A 168 1.52 -5.52 1.69
N VAL A 169 2.18 -4.37 1.58
CA VAL A 169 3.59 -4.29 1.18
C VAL A 169 4.42 -4.38 2.45
N THR A 170 5.11 -5.50 2.61
CA THR A 170 5.87 -5.82 3.81
C THR A 170 7.23 -5.13 3.82
N ARG A 171 7.87 -5.06 5.00
CA ARG A 171 9.23 -4.51 5.11
C ARG A 171 10.22 -5.27 4.22
N GLN A 172 10.14 -6.61 4.18
CA GLN A 172 11.02 -7.44 3.34
C GLN A 172 10.87 -7.10 1.85
N GLN A 173 9.63 -6.96 1.36
CA GLN A 173 9.36 -6.58 -0.02
C GLN A 173 9.92 -5.19 -0.36
N MET A 174 9.76 -4.22 0.54
CA MET A 174 10.30 -2.86 0.36
C MET A 174 11.83 -2.87 0.28
N GLU A 175 12.50 -3.69 1.11
CA GLU A 175 13.96 -3.80 1.11
C GLU A 175 14.49 -4.52 -0.13
N ASP A 176 13.94 -5.68 -0.48
CA ASP A 176 14.39 -6.46 -1.64
C ASP A 176 14.26 -5.66 -2.95
N MET A 177 13.14 -4.96 -3.12
CA MET A 177 12.87 -4.18 -4.33
C MET A 177 13.45 -2.77 -4.28
N ASN A 178 14.12 -2.39 -3.17
CA ASN A 178 14.68 -1.06 -2.94
C ASN A 178 13.66 0.07 -3.21
N LEU A 179 12.45 -0.07 -2.61
CA LEU A 179 11.38 0.92 -2.71
C LEU A 179 11.72 2.08 -1.78
N THR A 180 12.11 3.21 -2.35
CA THR A 180 12.59 4.39 -1.60
C THR A 180 11.59 5.52 -1.54
N THR A 181 10.44 5.40 -2.21
CA THR A 181 9.31 6.32 -2.11
C THR A 181 8.00 5.56 -1.95
N LEU A 182 6.99 6.20 -1.37
CA LEU A 182 5.63 5.65 -1.35
C LEU A 182 5.09 5.48 -2.78
N GLY A 183 5.40 6.41 -3.69
CA GLY A 183 5.03 6.30 -5.11
C GLY A 183 5.59 5.03 -5.75
N ASP A 184 6.86 4.68 -5.49
CA ASP A 184 7.44 3.42 -5.97
C ASP A 184 6.74 2.22 -5.34
N THR A 185 6.39 2.31 -4.05
CA THR A 185 5.65 1.25 -3.34
C THR A 185 4.27 1.03 -3.97
N PHE A 186 3.52 2.08 -4.25
CA PHE A 186 2.19 1.97 -4.85
C PHE A 186 2.20 1.36 -6.26
N ARG A 187 3.25 1.63 -7.05
CA ARG A 187 3.41 0.99 -8.38
C ARG A 187 3.55 -0.53 -8.31
N THR A 188 3.83 -1.08 -7.15
CA THR A 188 3.96 -2.54 -6.94
C THR A 188 2.64 -3.22 -6.54
N VAL A 189 1.62 -2.44 -6.19
CA VAL A 189 0.35 -2.94 -5.64
C VAL A 189 -0.63 -3.26 -6.75
N THR A 190 -1.30 -4.40 -6.63
CA THR A 190 -2.34 -4.83 -7.58
C THR A 190 -3.49 -3.83 -7.62
N GLY A 191 -3.91 -3.43 -8.81
CA GLY A 191 -5.06 -2.53 -9.00
C GLY A 191 -4.81 -1.07 -8.59
N VAL A 192 -3.55 -0.70 -8.34
CA VAL A 192 -3.15 0.69 -8.05
C VAL A 192 -2.28 1.22 -9.18
N THR A 193 -2.59 2.42 -9.65
CA THR A 193 -1.79 3.19 -10.61
C THR A 193 -1.14 4.37 -9.91
N ALA A 194 0.07 4.70 -10.32
CA ALA A 194 0.79 5.88 -9.85
C ALA A 194 1.30 6.65 -11.09
N SER A 195 0.61 7.71 -11.42
CA SER A 195 0.87 8.56 -12.59
C SER A 195 1.62 9.82 -12.16
N THR A 196 2.62 10.21 -12.92
CA THR A 196 3.42 11.40 -12.63
C THR A 196 2.70 12.65 -13.14
N SER A 197 2.23 13.54 -12.24
CA SER A 197 1.58 14.81 -12.58
C SER A 197 2.58 15.92 -12.83
N ASP A 198 3.64 15.92 -12.03
CA ASP A 198 4.87 16.70 -12.25
C ASP A 198 6.03 15.94 -11.59
N ILE A 199 7.21 16.56 -11.61
CA ILE A 199 8.42 15.88 -11.13
C ILE A 199 8.35 15.51 -9.63
N ASP A 200 7.49 16.17 -8.86
CA ASP A 200 7.37 16.02 -7.41
C ASP A 200 6.03 15.48 -6.93
N ARG A 201 5.01 15.43 -7.79
CA ARG A 201 3.70 14.87 -7.45
C ARG A 201 3.43 13.63 -8.28
N THR A 202 2.89 12.64 -7.61
CA THR A 202 2.40 11.39 -8.21
C THR A 202 0.95 11.21 -7.80
N ASP A 203 0.06 11.16 -8.76
CA ASP A 203 -1.34 10.87 -8.55
C ASP A 203 -1.52 9.38 -8.41
N ILE A 204 -2.13 8.98 -7.32
CA ILE A 204 -2.36 7.58 -7.00
C ILE A 204 -3.84 7.27 -7.18
N HIS A 205 -4.15 6.31 -8.04
CA HIS A 205 -5.52 5.88 -8.29
C HIS A 205 -5.68 4.39 -8.05
N SER A 206 -6.85 4.01 -7.63
CA SER A 206 -7.28 2.62 -7.57
C SER A 206 -8.70 2.50 -8.12
N ARG A 207 -8.92 1.49 -8.97
CA ARG A 207 -10.24 1.25 -9.56
C ARG A 207 -10.84 2.47 -10.27
N GLY A 208 -9.97 3.38 -10.79
CA GLY A 208 -10.36 4.60 -11.50
C GLY A 208 -10.69 5.80 -10.63
N PHE A 209 -10.52 5.70 -9.31
CA PHE A 209 -10.71 6.80 -8.36
C PHE A 209 -9.38 7.19 -7.72
N TYR A 210 -9.22 8.46 -7.47
CA TYR A 210 -8.09 9.00 -6.76
C TYR A 210 -8.07 8.48 -5.31
N ILE A 211 -6.87 8.15 -4.80
CA ILE A 211 -6.67 7.76 -3.41
C ILE A 211 -6.36 9.01 -2.59
N ASP A 212 -7.28 9.41 -1.74
CA ASP A 212 -7.17 10.53 -0.81
C ASP A 212 -7.28 10.10 0.67
N ASN A 213 -7.47 8.81 0.92
CA ASN A 213 -7.63 8.25 2.26
C ASN A 213 -6.30 7.70 2.78
N TYR A 214 -5.55 8.53 3.48
CA TYR A 214 -4.29 8.13 4.12
C TYR A 214 -4.46 8.05 5.64
N GLN A 215 -3.80 7.05 6.23
CA GLN A 215 -3.78 6.82 7.67
C GLN A 215 -2.34 6.61 8.14
N TYR A 216 -2.05 7.05 9.36
CA TYR A 216 -0.86 6.66 10.10
C TYR A 216 -1.30 5.86 11.32
N ASP A 217 -0.86 4.59 11.42
CA ASP A 217 -1.26 3.66 12.48
C ASP A 217 -2.79 3.63 12.69
N GLY A 218 -3.56 3.58 11.60
CA GLY A 218 -5.03 3.58 11.61
C GLY A 218 -5.71 4.94 11.80
N VAL A 219 -4.96 6.01 12.11
CA VAL A 219 -5.52 7.35 12.31
C VAL A 219 -5.60 8.10 10.98
N SER A 220 -6.80 8.44 10.55
CA SER A 220 -7.04 9.13 9.27
C SER A 220 -6.53 10.57 9.26
N ILE A 221 -5.92 10.95 8.13
CA ILE A 221 -5.50 12.32 7.83
C ILE A 221 -6.58 12.96 6.97
N ALA A 222 -7.01 14.17 7.35
CA ALA A 222 -7.90 14.99 6.52
C ALA A 222 -7.07 15.57 5.36
N THR A 223 -6.85 14.79 4.31
CA THR A 223 -6.15 15.28 3.12
C THR A 223 -7.05 16.24 2.36
N GLN A 224 -6.47 17.35 1.96
CA GLN A 224 -7.10 18.24 1.01
C GLN A 224 -6.20 18.31 -0.21
N ASN A 225 -6.62 17.65 -1.27
CA ASN A 225 -5.95 17.60 -2.56
C ASN A 225 -4.46 17.19 -2.48
N ASP A 226 -3.88 16.79 -3.57
CA ASP A 226 -2.53 16.30 -3.81
C ASP A 226 -1.36 17.15 -3.32
N PHE A 227 -1.65 18.17 -2.55
CA PHE A 227 -0.66 19.16 -2.15
C PHE A 227 0.43 18.63 -1.23
N PHE A 228 0.19 17.48 -0.58
CA PHE A 228 1.07 17.12 0.51
C PHE A 228 2.29 16.28 0.10
N GLY A 229 2.47 15.99 -1.20
CA GLY A 229 3.68 15.32 -1.70
C GLY A 229 4.03 14.02 -0.95
N THR A 230 3.04 13.42 -0.26
CA THR A 230 3.22 12.21 0.54
C THR A 230 3.72 11.03 -0.29
N SER A 231 3.39 11.00 -1.58
CA SER A 231 3.88 9.98 -2.52
C SER A 231 5.42 9.94 -2.63
N ASN A 232 6.10 10.99 -2.23
CA ASN A 232 7.56 11.09 -2.21
C ASN A 232 8.18 10.84 -0.83
N PHE A 233 7.40 10.54 0.20
CA PHE A 233 7.93 10.18 1.51
C PHE A 233 8.62 8.82 1.46
N ASP A 234 9.61 8.67 2.33
CA ASP A 234 10.42 7.47 2.37
C ASP A 234 9.77 6.39 3.24
N PRO A 235 9.56 5.18 2.73
CA PRO A 235 8.95 4.10 3.49
C PRO A 235 9.88 3.47 4.54
N ILE A 236 11.12 3.97 4.72
CA ILE A 236 12.05 3.43 5.73
C ILE A 236 11.49 3.49 7.15
N LEU A 237 10.60 4.46 7.43
CA LEU A 237 10.00 4.68 8.74
C LEU A 237 8.87 3.71 9.08
N TYR A 238 8.40 2.93 8.08
CA TYR A 238 7.23 2.06 8.23
C TYR A 238 7.62 0.59 8.23
N ASP A 239 6.95 -0.19 9.08
CA ASP A 239 6.99 -1.66 9.09
C ASP A 239 6.34 -2.22 7.83
N ARG A 240 5.15 -1.70 7.49
CA ARG A 240 4.36 -2.11 6.34
C ARG A 240 3.45 -1.01 5.85
N ILE A 241 2.97 -1.18 4.63
CA ILE A 241 1.93 -0.32 4.04
C ILE A 241 0.77 -1.20 3.63
N GLU A 242 -0.40 -0.92 4.20
CA GLU A 242 -1.64 -1.66 3.97
C GLU A 242 -2.53 -0.86 3.03
N ILE A 243 -3.04 -1.48 1.99
CA ILE A 243 -3.93 -0.85 1.01
C ILE A 243 -5.23 -1.64 0.95
N VAL A 244 -6.34 -1.03 1.34
CA VAL A 244 -7.69 -1.59 1.24
C VAL A 244 -8.40 -0.94 0.07
N ARG A 245 -8.74 -1.72 -0.97
CA ARG A 245 -9.36 -1.20 -2.19
C ARG A 245 -10.87 -1.14 -2.11
N GLY A 246 -11.46 -0.17 -2.81
CA GLY A 246 -12.89 0.14 -2.79
C GLY A 246 -13.24 1.21 -1.77
N ALA A 247 -14.52 1.30 -1.42
CA ALA A 247 -15.01 2.21 -0.41
C ALA A 247 -14.57 1.75 1.00
N THR A 248 -13.94 2.62 1.76
CA THR A 248 -13.34 2.30 3.08
C THR A 248 -13.90 3.15 4.22
N GLY A 249 -15.09 3.71 4.00
CA GLY A 249 -15.68 4.70 4.92
C GLY A 249 -15.89 4.22 6.35
N LEU A 250 -15.99 2.90 6.60
CA LEU A 250 -16.03 2.36 7.97
C LEU A 250 -14.82 2.82 8.79
N MET A 251 -13.62 2.69 8.24
CA MET A 251 -12.38 3.02 8.95
C MET A 251 -11.93 4.47 8.73
N THR A 252 -12.15 5.04 7.53
CA THR A 252 -11.61 6.35 7.14
C THR A 252 -12.60 7.51 7.31
N GLY A 253 -13.90 7.27 7.13
CA GLY A 253 -14.93 8.30 7.10
C GLY A 253 -15.06 8.94 5.73
N ALA A 254 -14.66 10.22 5.59
CA ALA A 254 -14.78 10.97 4.35
C ALA A 254 -13.65 10.65 3.36
N GLY A 255 -13.96 10.52 2.07
CA GLY A 255 -12.98 10.35 0.98
C GLY A 255 -13.55 9.72 -0.28
N ASN A 256 -12.68 9.39 -1.23
CA ASN A 256 -13.01 8.73 -2.49
C ASN A 256 -13.12 7.20 -2.36
N PRO A 257 -13.92 6.54 -3.21
CA PRO A 257 -14.11 5.09 -3.15
C PRO A 257 -12.98 4.28 -3.85
N GLY A 258 -11.80 4.83 -4.03
CA GLY A 258 -10.67 4.17 -4.67
C GLY A 258 -9.99 3.15 -3.78
N ALA A 259 -9.41 3.63 -2.71
CA ALA A 259 -8.77 2.83 -1.67
C ALA A 259 -8.45 3.70 -0.44
N SER A 260 -8.07 3.05 0.67
CA SER A 260 -7.34 3.66 1.77
C SER A 260 -5.94 3.08 1.88
N VAL A 261 -5.01 3.89 2.36
CA VAL A 261 -3.61 3.55 2.60
C VAL A 261 -3.30 3.76 4.07
N ASN A 262 -2.92 2.69 4.77
CA ASN A 262 -2.48 2.75 6.16
C ASN A 262 -0.96 2.51 6.24
N MET A 263 -0.22 3.52 6.67
CA MET A 263 1.22 3.47 6.89
C MET A 263 1.48 3.13 8.36
N VAL A 264 1.91 1.89 8.60
CA VAL A 264 2.17 1.40 9.94
C VAL A 264 3.63 1.63 10.30
N ARG A 265 3.88 2.44 11.34
CA ARG A 265 5.22 2.82 11.78
C ARG A 265 5.97 1.65 12.38
N LYS A 266 7.30 1.70 12.29
CA LYS A 266 8.21 0.84 13.03
C LYS A 266 8.06 1.05 14.53
N ARG A 267 8.17 -0.03 15.30
CA ARG A 267 8.02 -0.04 16.77
C ARG A 267 9.33 -0.32 17.47
N ALA A 268 9.47 0.14 18.72
CA ALA A 268 10.59 -0.18 19.59
C ALA A 268 10.30 -1.49 20.34
N SER A 269 10.32 -2.63 19.64
CA SER A 269 9.91 -3.93 20.16
C SER A 269 11.07 -4.83 20.60
N SER A 270 12.33 -4.46 20.32
CA SER A 270 13.50 -5.32 20.59
C SER A 270 13.92 -5.25 22.04
N ASP A 271 14.05 -6.40 22.70
CA ASP A 271 14.57 -6.57 24.05
C ASP A 271 16.10 -6.70 24.10
N VAL A 272 16.77 -6.71 22.96
CA VAL A 272 18.22 -6.69 22.79
C VAL A 272 18.63 -5.55 21.88
N PHE A 273 19.89 -5.11 21.96
CA PHE A 273 20.41 -4.15 20.98
C PHE A 273 20.43 -4.80 19.60
N THR A 274 19.75 -4.18 18.66
CA THR A 274 19.76 -4.56 17.25
C THR A 274 19.92 -3.31 16.41
N GLY A 275 20.57 -3.43 15.26
CA GLY A 275 20.69 -2.29 14.40
C GLY A 275 21.14 -2.63 13.00
N THR A 276 20.86 -1.73 12.07
CA THR A 276 21.37 -1.74 10.71
C THR A 276 21.90 -0.37 10.35
N ALA A 277 23.02 -0.35 9.62
CA ALA A 277 23.52 0.83 8.93
C ALA A 277 23.72 0.47 7.46
N SER A 278 23.32 1.36 6.55
CA SER A 278 23.51 1.15 5.14
C SER A 278 23.99 2.40 4.41
N VAL A 279 24.79 2.18 3.37
CA VAL A 279 25.23 3.19 2.44
C VAL A 279 24.94 2.71 1.01
N GLY A 280 24.43 3.60 0.19
CA GLY A 280 24.09 3.30 -1.19
C GLY A 280 24.61 4.35 -2.15
N ILE A 281 25.04 3.92 -3.33
CA ILE A 281 25.42 4.75 -4.46
C ILE A 281 24.71 4.29 -5.72
N GLY A 282 24.34 5.20 -6.58
CA GLY A 282 23.57 4.84 -7.76
C GLY A 282 23.66 5.84 -8.91
N SER A 283 22.89 5.60 -9.95
CA SER A 283 22.77 6.46 -11.12
C SER A 283 22.41 7.88 -10.74
N TRP A 284 22.94 8.86 -11.49
CA TRP A 284 22.70 10.28 -11.32
C TRP A 284 23.17 10.81 -9.97
N ASP A 285 24.42 10.53 -9.65
CA ASP A 285 25.09 10.97 -8.43
C ASP A 285 24.26 10.69 -7.15
N HIS A 286 23.60 9.53 -7.14
CA HIS A 286 22.72 9.15 -6.05
C HIS A 286 23.53 8.61 -4.88
N HIS A 287 23.44 9.30 -3.76
CA HIS A 287 24.02 8.91 -2.47
C HIS A 287 22.94 8.78 -1.42
N ARG A 288 22.93 7.67 -0.69
CA ARG A 288 21.98 7.40 0.38
C ARG A 288 22.69 6.78 1.58
N GLY A 289 22.45 7.33 2.75
CA GLY A 289 22.85 6.75 4.04
C GLY A 289 21.60 6.49 4.88
N ALA A 290 21.52 5.33 5.55
CA ALA A 290 20.40 5.04 6.44
C ALA A 290 20.87 4.25 7.66
N ILE A 291 20.18 4.47 8.79
CA ILE A 291 20.37 3.75 10.06
C ILE A 291 19.01 3.32 10.61
N ASP A 292 19.02 2.22 11.36
CA ASP A 292 17.87 1.75 12.13
C ASP A 292 18.40 1.02 13.36
N LEU A 293 18.21 1.59 14.52
CA LEU A 293 18.79 1.13 15.80
C LEU A 293 17.68 0.96 16.82
N SER A 294 17.58 -0.20 17.44
CA SER A 294 16.63 -0.51 18.51
C SER A 294 17.36 -1.09 19.72
N THR A 295 16.99 -0.64 20.92
CA THR A 295 17.66 -1.06 22.15
C THR A 295 16.73 -1.04 23.35
N PRO A 296 16.85 -2.00 24.29
CA PRO A 296 16.27 -1.84 25.62
C PRO A 296 17.00 -0.73 26.38
N LEU A 297 16.25 0.06 27.14
CA LEU A 297 16.78 1.12 27.99
C LEU A 297 16.95 0.70 29.46
N ASN A 298 16.38 -0.45 29.83
CA ASN A 298 16.53 -1.05 31.16
C ASN A 298 16.90 -2.53 31.03
N LYS A 299 17.34 -3.13 32.16
CA LYS A 299 17.83 -4.52 32.18
C LYS A 299 16.71 -5.56 31.85
N ASP A 300 15.50 -5.25 32.22
CA ASP A 300 14.35 -6.16 32.06
C ASP A 300 13.72 -6.09 30.67
N GLY A 301 14.24 -5.23 29.78
CA GLY A 301 13.71 -5.05 28.41
C GLY A 301 12.30 -4.44 28.35
N THR A 302 11.78 -3.96 29.49
CA THR A 302 10.41 -3.40 29.55
C THR A 302 10.32 -1.96 29.04
N VAL A 303 11.45 -1.24 28.96
CA VAL A 303 11.53 0.08 28.32
C VAL A 303 12.48 -0.02 27.14
N ARG A 304 12.01 0.32 25.97
CA ARG A 304 12.73 0.16 24.70
C ARG A 304 12.68 1.45 23.89
N ALA A 305 13.71 1.71 23.12
CA ALA A 305 13.75 2.83 22.20
C ALA A 305 14.24 2.40 20.82
N ARG A 306 13.82 3.13 19.81
CA ARG A 306 14.26 2.95 18.42
C ARG A 306 14.46 4.28 17.74
N VAL A 307 15.52 4.37 16.93
CA VAL A 307 15.77 5.47 16.00
C VAL A 307 16.02 4.87 14.63
N ALA A 308 15.21 5.25 13.65
CA ALA A 308 15.39 4.90 12.26
C ALA A 308 15.45 6.17 11.42
N GLY A 309 16.28 6.20 10.37
CA GLY A 309 16.33 7.36 9.52
C GLY A 309 17.24 7.20 8.32
N MET A 310 17.11 8.16 7.38
CA MET A 310 17.91 8.24 6.18
C MET A 310 18.24 9.69 5.81
N MET A 311 19.30 9.84 5.07
CA MET A 311 19.67 11.01 4.29
C MET A 311 19.97 10.59 2.85
N GLU A 312 19.45 11.34 1.88
CA GLU A 312 19.60 11.08 0.46
C GLU A 312 19.88 12.38 -0.27
N GLU A 313 20.83 12.34 -1.18
CA GLU A 313 21.12 13.40 -2.14
C GLU A 313 21.27 12.78 -3.52
N ARG A 314 20.63 13.36 -4.52
CA ARG A 314 20.73 12.86 -5.90
C ARG A 314 20.36 13.92 -6.93
N ASP A 315 20.99 13.79 -8.09
CA ASP A 315 20.51 14.37 -9.34
C ASP A 315 19.40 13.51 -9.95
N SER A 316 18.96 13.85 -11.14
CA SER A 316 17.96 13.10 -11.91
C SER A 316 18.45 12.90 -13.34
N TYR A 317 17.83 11.95 -14.05
CA TYR A 317 17.91 11.89 -15.51
C TYR A 317 17.25 13.13 -16.17
N ILE A 318 16.41 13.87 -15.43
CA ILE A 318 15.77 15.10 -15.87
C ILE A 318 16.73 16.25 -15.60
N ASP A 319 17.02 17.04 -16.62
CA ASP A 319 17.95 18.17 -16.54
C ASP A 319 17.58 19.13 -15.41
N ARG A 320 18.59 19.63 -14.70
CA ARG A 320 18.51 20.61 -13.60
C ARG A 320 17.86 20.12 -12.31
N TYR A 321 17.13 18.99 -12.34
CA TYR A 321 16.48 18.50 -11.12
C TYR A 321 17.50 17.86 -10.18
N HIS A 322 17.55 18.39 -8.98
CA HIS A 322 18.35 17.90 -7.87
C HIS A 322 17.49 17.84 -6.61
N THR A 323 17.68 16.85 -5.74
CA THR A 323 16.92 16.75 -4.48
C THR A 323 17.78 16.28 -3.31
N ARG A 324 17.51 16.86 -2.14
CA ARG A 324 18.01 16.43 -0.83
C ARG A 324 16.86 16.04 0.05
N ASN A 325 16.85 14.78 0.46
CA ASN A 325 15.77 14.21 1.28
C ASN A 325 16.35 13.74 2.62
N ARG A 326 15.55 13.88 3.67
CA ARG A 326 15.83 13.29 4.97
C ARG A 326 14.55 12.83 5.62
N ALA A 327 14.62 11.68 6.26
CA ALA A 327 13.52 11.14 7.06
C ALA A 327 14.11 10.50 8.32
N TRP A 328 13.43 10.67 9.46
CA TRP A 328 13.79 9.96 10.69
C TRP A 328 12.58 9.80 11.60
N LEU A 329 12.62 8.72 12.37
CA LEU A 329 11.68 8.33 13.40
C LEU A 329 12.47 8.09 14.68
N ALA A 330 11.99 8.65 15.80
CA ALA A 330 12.42 8.26 17.13
C ALA A 330 11.20 7.85 17.93
N THR A 331 11.21 6.65 18.49
CA THR A 331 10.10 6.11 19.27
C THR A 331 10.58 5.36 20.50
N ALA A 332 9.80 5.41 21.56
CA ALA A 332 10.02 4.65 22.77
C ALA A 332 8.75 3.93 23.20
N GLU A 333 8.91 2.74 23.75
CA GLU A 333 7.84 1.91 24.30
C GLU A 333 8.17 1.46 25.69
N ALA A 334 7.18 1.46 26.57
CA ALA A 334 7.31 1.01 27.95
C ALA A 334 6.16 0.07 28.30
N ASP A 335 6.49 -1.15 28.72
CA ASP A 335 5.55 -2.09 29.30
C ASP A 335 5.37 -1.70 30.77
N VAL A 336 4.35 -0.87 31.05
CA VAL A 336 4.03 -0.39 32.42
C VAL A 336 3.39 -1.49 33.26
N THR A 337 2.78 -2.47 32.61
CA THR A 337 2.40 -3.78 33.16
C THR A 337 2.63 -4.85 32.08
N PRO A 338 2.58 -6.15 32.41
CA PRO A 338 2.68 -7.21 31.41
C PRO A 338 1.62 -7.12 30.28
N ASP A 339 0.52 -6.46 30.55
CA ASP A 339 -0.62 -6.34 29.64
C ASP A 339 -0.81 -4.90 29.09
N THR A 340 0.05 -3.94 29.47
CA THR A 340 -0.10 -2.54 29.08
C THR A 340 1.22 -1.98 28.58
N THR A 341 1.24 -1.58 27.32
CA THR A 341 2.36 -0.89 26.68
C THR A 341 2.00 0.55 26.38
N VAL A 342 2.84 1.49 26.79
CA VAL A 342 2.74 2.90 26.42
C VAL A 342 3.78 3.21 25.37
N ARG A 343 3.40 3.98 24.37
CA ARG A 343 4.23 4.36 23.22
C ARG A 343 4.26 5.87 23.04
N VAL A 344 5.44 6.42 22.77
CA VAL A 344 5.61 7.82 22.35
C VAL A 344 6.58 7.89 21.19
N GLY A 345 6.41 8.84 20.30
CA GLY A 345 7.35 9.00 19.19
C GLY A 345 7.20 10.29 18.42
N VAL A 346 8.20 10.55 17.60
CA VAL A 346 8.25 11.65 16.66
C VAL A 346 8.79 11.17 15.32
N GLU A 347 8.16 11.62 14.27
CA GLU A 347 8.54 11.37 12.87
C GLU A 347 8.81 12.70 12.18
N HIS A 348 9.87 12.77 11.39
CA HIS A 348 10.22 13.92 10.56
C HIS A 348 10.56 13.47 9.15
N GLN A 349 10.00 14.15 8.16
CA GLN A 349 10.36 13.99 6.76
C GLN A 349 10.53 15.36 6.11
N ALA A 350 11.58 15.54 5.33
CA ALA A 350 11.84 16.76 4.59
C ALA A 350 12.42 16.47 3.22
N LYS A 351 11.93 17.18 2.22
CA LYS A 351 12.36 17.13 0.83
C LYS A 351 12.70 18.55 0.36
N ARG A 352 13.81 18.69 -0.34
CA ARG A 352 14.35 19.98 -0.84
C ARG A 352 14.76 19.84 -2.30
N PRO A 353 13.80 19.79 -3.24
CA PRO A 353 14.11 19.72 -4.67
C PRO A 353 14.34 21.11 -5.26
N THR A 354 15.23 21.19 -6.26
CA THR A 354 15.49 22.35 -7.11
C THR A 354 15.40 21.98 -8.58
N GLY A 355 15.20 22.94 -9.46
CA GLY A 355 14.97 22.69 -10.89
C GLY A 355 13.68 21.93 -11.17
N VAL A 356 12.70 22.07 -10.30
CA VAL A 356 11.41 21.37 -10.39
C VAL A 356 10.56 21.89 -11.52
N THR A 357 9.71 21.02 -12.05
CA THR A 357 8.63 21.41 -12.96
C THR A 357 7.30 21.49 -12.20
N TRP A 358 6.42 22.38 -12.62
CA TRP A 358 5.01 22.35 -12.27
C TRP A 358 4.23 21.98 -13.53
N GLY A 359 3.66 20.77 -13.56
CA GLY A 359 3.16 20.14 -14.79
C GLY A 359 4.25 19.49 -15.65
N GLY A 360 3.83 18.81 -16.71
CA GLY A 360 4.63 18.01 -17.61
C GLY A 360 5.01 18.72 -18.91
N LEU A 361 5.73 18.01 -19.77
CA LEU A 361 6.06 18.44 -21.13
C LEU A 361 4.80 18.44 -21.99
N PRO A 362 4.60 19.45 -22.89
CA PRO A 362 3.57 19.36 -23.91
C PRO A 362 3.87 18.16 -24.82
N THR A 363 2.87 17.28 -25.00
CA THR A 363 3.03 16.07 -25.82
C THR A 363 2.52 16.24 -27.25
N LEU A 364 1.80 17.34 -27.52
CA LEU A 364 1.23 17.71 -28.81
C LEU A 364 1.63 19.15 -29.16
N ASP A 365 1.86 19.41 -30.47
CA ASP A 365 1.98 20.78 -30.99
C ASP A 365 0.60 21.42 -31.24
N ASN A 366 0.56 22.66 -31.71
CA ASN A 366 -0.67 23.38 -32.01
C ASN A 366 -1.39 22.91 -33.29
N GLN A 367 -0.78 22.00 -34.06
CA GLN A 367 -1.38 21.33 -35.23
C GLN A 367 -1.88 19.93 -34.89
N GLY A 368 -1.63 19.45 -33.66
CA GLY A 368 -2.05 18.13 -33.16
C GLY A 368 -1.09 17.00 -33.46
N ASN A 369 0.15 17.30 -33.87
CA ASN A 369 1.18 16.29 -34.07
C ASN A 369 1.86 15.96 -32.73
N ASP A 370 2.34 14.74 -32.60
CA ASP A 370 3.09 14.27 -31.44
C ASP A 370 4.45 14.97 -31.34
N LEU A 371 4.77 15.49 -30.18
CA LEU A 371 6.08 15.99 -29.82
C LEU A 371 6.92 14.87 -29.18
N ASP A 372 8.14 14.65 -29.69
CA ASP A 372 9.12 13.72 -29.12
C ASP A 372 10.30 14.49 -28.54
N TRP A 373 10.32 14.58 -27.22
CA TRP A 373 11.39 15.23 -26.49
C TRP A 373 12.52 14.26 -26.16
N ARG A 374 13.72 14.77 -25.96
CA ARG A 374 14.77 13.97 -25.32
C ARG A 374 14.31 13.62 -23.88
N ARG A 375 14.63 12.43 -23.42
CA ARG A 375 14.14 11.90 -22.12
C ARG A 375 14.50 12.79 -20.93
N SER A 376 15.63 13.49 -21.00
CA SER A 376 16.13 14.37 -19.95
C SER A 376 15.57 15.80 -20.04
N PHE A 377 14.82 16.16 -21.07
CA PHE A 377 14.34 17.52 -21.25
C PHE A 377 13.42 17.95 -20.12
N SER A 378 13.64 19.18 -19.62
CA SER A 378 12.87 19.78 -18.51
C SER A 378 12.43 21.19 -18.86
N ILE A 379 11.18 21.53 -18.51
CA ILE A 379 10.63 22.87 -18.58
C ILE A 379 10.74 23.62 -17.24
N GLY A 380 11.42 23.06 -16.24
CA GLY A 380 11.76 23.78 -15.01
C GLY A 380 12.72 24.92 -15.28
N ALA A 381 12.69 25.97 -14.49
CA ALA A 381 13.66 27.04 -14.49
C ALA A 381 14.68 26.83 -13.36
N ASP A 382 15.88 27.42 -13.49
CA ASP A 382 16.98 27.24 -12.55
C ASP A 382 16.65 27.68 -11.12
N TRP A 383 15.72 28.62 -10.96
CA TRP A 383 15.28 29.14 -9.66
C TRP A 383 14.12 28.35 -9.03
N THR A 384 13.53 27.37 -9.72
CA THR A 384 12.37 26.66 -9.23
C THR A 384 12.73 25.71 -8.09
N ARG A 385 11.84 25.63 -7.10
CA ARG A 385 11.96 24.73 -5.93
C ARG A 385 10.60 24.39 -5.34
N TRP A 386 10.54 23.28 -4.60
CA TRP A 386 9.33 22.86 -3.91
C TRP A 386 9.68 22.18 -2.59
N ASP A 387 9.92 22.98 -1.58
CA ASP A 387 10.33 22.49 -0.26
C ASP A 387 9.14 21.95 0.53
N THR A 388 9.27 20.72 1.03
CA THR A 388 8.27 20.06 1.85
C THR A 388 8.89 19.66 3.18
N THR A 389 8.15 19.86 4.28
CA THR A 389 8.53 19.38 5.62
C THR A 389 7.28 18.85 6.31
N SER A 390 7.37 17.66 6.90
CA SER A 390 6.32 17.08 7.72
C SER A 390 6.89 16.57 9.04
N ASN A 391 6.20 16.87 10.14
CA ASN A 391 6.52 16.38 11.49
C ASN A 391 5.26 15.75 12.07
N THR A 392 5.40 14.56 12.67
CA THR A 392 4.32 13.93 13.41
C THR A 392 4.79 13.59 14.81
N PHE A 393 4.06 14.07 15.81
CA PHE A 393 4.22 13.70 17.22
C PHE A 393 3.06 12.77 17.57
N TYR A 394 3.35 11.66 18.22
CA TYR A 394 2.32 10.70 18.58
C TYR A 394 2.57 10.03 19.92
N ALA A 395 1.49 9.62 20.56
CA ALA A 395 1.51 8.76 21.74
C ALA A 395 0.38 7.75 21.66
N GLY A 396 0.57 6.59 22.24
CA GLY A 396 -0.43 5.53 22.27
C GLY A 396 -0.32 4.66 23.51
N VAL A 397 -1.41 3.97 23.80
CA VAL A 397 -1.53 2.97 24.87
C VAL A 397 -2.19 1.75 24.28
N ASP A 398 -1.54 0.60 24.42
CA ASP A 398 -2.08 -0.72 24.09
C ASP A 398 -2.32 -1.47 25.40
N HIS A 399 -3.54 -1.95 25.65
CA HIS A 399 -3.87 -2.77 26.83
C HIS A 399 -4.59 -4.04 26.44
N ARG A 400 -4.21 -5.17 27.01
CA ARG A 400 -4.84 -6.46 26.83
C ARG A 400 -5.54 -6.88 28.11
N PHE A 401 -6.85 -7.07 28.05
CA PHE A 401 -7.63 -7.57 29.18
C PHE A 401 -7.53 -9.10 29.27
N SER A 402 -7.63 -9.64 30.47
CA SER A 402 -7.57 -11.09 30.72
C SER A 402 -8.68 -11.91 30.04
N ASN A 403 -9.77 -11.26 29.63
CA ASN A 403 -10.88 -11.87 28.89
C ASN A 403 -10.69 -11.87 27.36
N GLY A 404 -9.49 -11.53 26.87
CA GLY A 404 -9.15 -11.52 25.44
C GLY A 404 -9.51 -10.22 24.70
N TRP A 405 -10.08 -9.23 25.37
CA TRP A 405 -10.29 -7.90 24.80
C TRP A 405 -9.00 -7.10 24.75
N SER A 406 -8.89 -6.22 23.79
CA SER A 406 -7.79 -5.25 23.67
C SER A 406 -8.32 -3.84 23.50
N LEU A 407 -7.65 -2.91 24.16
CA LEU A 407 -7.89 -1.47 24.05
C LEU A 407 -6.66 -0.83 23.41
N GLU A 408 -6.88 -0.02 22.39
CA GLU A 408 -5.87 0.82 21.79
C GLU A 408 -6.34 2.28 21.83
N ALA A 409 -5.49 3.17 22.37
CA ALA A 409 -5.73 4.59 22.39
C ALA A 409 -4.56 5.31 21.74
N ASN A 410 -4.85 6.23 20.82
CA ASN A 410 -3.82 6.98 20.10
C ASN A 410 -4.16 8.46 20.10
N VAL A 411 -3.11 9.29 20.21
CA VAL A 411 -3.18 10.74 19.97
C VAL A 411 -2.02 11.11 19.06
N SER A 412 -2.27 12.04 18.13
CA SER A 412 -1.23 12.51 17.23
C SER A 412 -1.41 13.97 16.85
N ARG A 413 -0.30 14.63 16.55
CA ARG A 413 -0.22 15.96 15.93
C ARG A 413 0.67 15.88 14.71
N LEU A 414 0.10 16.12 13.55
CA LEU A 414 0.79 16.24 12.26
C LEU A 414 0.93 17.72 11.91
N GLU A 415 2.12 18.15 11.51
CA GLU A 415 2.42 19.49 11.00
C GLU A 415 3.15 19.37 9.67
N SER A 416 2.63 19.96 8.61
CA SER A 416 3.26 19.99 7.30
C SER A 416 3.37 21.40 6.74
N LYS A 417 4.49 21.69 6.11
CA LYS A 417 4.79 22.99 5.50
C LYS A 417 5.31 22.82 4.09
N TYR A 418 4.87 23.69 3.21
CA TYR A 418 5.27 23.78 1.82
C TYR A 418 5.71 25.18 1.50
N ASP A 419 6.85 25.34 0.85
CA ASP A 419 7.33 26.59 0.27
C ASP A 419 7.77 26.31 -1.16
N SER A 420 7.12 26.96 -2.12
CA SER A 420 7.39 26.69 -3.52
C SER A 420 7.61 27.97 -4.32
N LYS A 421 8.46 27.86 -5.34
CA LYS A 421 8.62 28.79 -6.45
C LYS A 421 8.53 27.99 -7.73
N LEU A 422 7.51 28.20 -8.52
CA LEU A 422 7.16 27.32 -9.63
C LEU A 422 6.88 28.10 -10.90
N ILE A 423 7.15 27.47 -12.03
CA ILE A 423 6.70 27.85 -13.35
C ILE A 423 5.90 26.72 -13.98
N TYR A 424 4.72 27.04 -14.50
CA TYR A 424 3.90 26.15 -15.29
C TYR A 424 3.82 26.66 -16.70
N LEU A 425 4.15 25.82 -17.69
CA LEU A 425 4.04 26.19 -19.10
C LEU A 425 2.74 25.65 -19.67
N MET A 426 1.90 26.55 -20.18
CA MET A 426 0.58 26.25 -20.74
C MET A 426 0.58 26.41 -22.25
N GLY A 427 -0.26 25.64 -22.94
CA GLY A 427 -0.47 25.72 -24.38
C GLY A 427 0.27 24.65 -25.16
N HIS A 428 0.20 24.77 -26.46
CA HIS A 428 0.80 23.86 -27.42
C HIS A 428 1.71 24.66 -28.37
N PRO A 429 2.99 24.33 -28.48
CA PRO A 429 3.93 25.11 -29.29
C PRO A 429 3.67 24.93 -30.79
N ASP A 430 3.96 25.97 -31.56
CA ASP A 430 4.07 25.88 -33.01
C ASP A 430 5.25 24.96 -33.36
N PRO A 431 5.07 23.96 -34.25
CA PRO A 431 6.09 22.95 -34.51
C PRO A 431 7.37 23.47 -35.19
N VAL A 432 7.31 24.65 -35.81
CA VAL A 432 8.45 25.22 -36.51
C VAL A 432 9.18 26.24 -35.64
N THR A 433 8.45 27.11 -34.98
CA THR A 433 9.03 28.25 -34.24
C THR A 433 9.19 27.98 -32.74
N GLY A 434 8.53 26.95 -32.20
CA GLY A 434 8.49 26.68 -30.76
C GLY A 434 7.72 27.73 -29.94
N LEU A 435 7.07 28.69 -30.59
CA LEU A 435 6.31 29.76 -29.94
C LEU A 435 4.89 29.31 -29.61
N GLY A 436 4.17 30.10 -28.81
CA GLY A 436 2.74 29.85 -28.46
C GLY A 436 2.53 29.32 -27.06
N MET A 437 3.60 29.04 -26.32
CA MET A 437 3.48 28.72 -24.91
C MET A 437 3.36 29.99 -24.04
N SER A 438 2.64 29.89 -22.95
CA SER A 438 2.55 30.93 -21.92
C SER A 438 2.98 30.38 -20.56
N SER A 439 3.41 31.25 -19.65
CA SER A 439 3.87 30.88 -18.33
C SER A 439 2.85 31.30 -17.25
N LEU A 440 2.60 30.43 -16.27
CA LEU A 440 1.98 30.74 -15.00
C LEU A 440 3.06 30.64 -13.92
N LEU A 441 3.28 31.73 -13.20
CA LEU A 441 4.29 31.83 -12.16
C LEU A 441 3.62 31.79 -10.79
N ASN A 442 4.13 30.98 -9.89
CA ASN A 442 3.58 30.84 -8.54
C ASN A 442 4.70 30.79 -7.51
N ARG A 443 4.59 31.57 -6.46
CA ARG A 443 5.34 31.40 -5.23
C ARG A 443 4.34 31.26 -4.10
N SER A 444 4.21 30.07 -3.56
CA SER A 444 3.22 29.75 -2.54
C SER A 444 3.82 29.28 -1.24
N HIS A 445 3.13 29.59 -0.18
CA HIS A 445 3.38 29.06 1.16
C HIS A 445 2.09 28.41 1.68
N GLN A 446 2.21 27.17 2.18
CA GLN A 446 1.08 26.41 2.68
C GLN A 446 1.47 25.74 4.00
N GLU A 447 0.55 25.76 4.94
CA GLU A 447 0.68 25.12 6.23
C GLU A 447 -0.54 24.24 6.48
N PHE A 448 -0.29 23.04 6.98
CA PHE A 448 -1.30 22.11 7.42
C PHE A 448 -0.95 21.61 8.81
N ASP A 449 -1.88 21.64 9.73
CA ASP A 449 -1.76 20.96 11.00
C ASP A 449 -3.02 20.17 11.34
N GLN A 450 -2.85 19.01 11.91
CA GLN A 450 -3.94 18.16 12.36
C GLN A 450 -3.65 17.58 13.74
N ASN A 451 -4.62 17.72 14.65
CA ASN A 451 -4.65 17.00 15.91
C ASN A 451 -5.69 15.88 15.81
N SER A 452 -5.34 14.68 16.23
CA SER A 452 -6.21 13.51 16.17
C SER A 452 -6.15 12.72 17.47
N ALA A 453 -7.26 12.10 17.82
CA ALA A 453 -7.36 11.13 18.90
C ALA A 453 -8.25 9.97 18.47
N SER A 454 -7.90 8.76 18.84
CA SER A 454 -8.73 7.57 18.67
C SER A 454 -8.69 6.69 19.91
N LEU A 455 -9.79 5.96 20.12
CA LEU A 455 -9.93 4.94 21.15
C LEU A 455 -10.65 3.76 20.52
N GLU A 456 -10.02 2.59 20.53
CA GLU A 456 -10.50 1.39 19.89
C GLU A 456 -10.52 0.23 20.88
N LEU A 457 -11.63 -0.49 20.93
CA LEU A 457 -11.84 -1.65 21.78
C LEU A 457 -12.26 -2.82 20.91
N SER A 458 -11.54 -3.93 20.96
CA SER A 458 -11.86 -5.15 20.21
C SER A 458 -11.69 -6.39 21.04
N GLY A 459 -12.49 -7.42 20.75
CA GLY A 459 -12.34 -8.68 21.45
C GLY A 459 -13.45 -9.67 21.17
N PRO A 460 -13.28 -10.91 21.69
CA PRO A 460 -14.26 -11.99 21.54
C PRO A 460 -15.41 -11.82 22.52
N PHE A 461 -16.59 -12.33 22.13
CA PHE A 461 -17.73 -12.52 23.02
C PHE A 461 -18.51 -13.77 22.63
N ALA A 462 -19.09 -14.45 23.62
CA ALA A 462 -19.91 -15.64 23.40
C ALA A 462 -21.39 -15.26 23.37
N ALA A 463 -22.11 -15.71 22.35
CA ALA A 463 -23.56 -15.61 22.25
C ALA A 463 -24.08 -16.75 21.38
N PHE A 464 -25.33 -17.19 21.65
CA PHE A 464 -26.00 -18.24 20.87
C PHE A 464 -25.20 -19.55 20.72
N GLY A 465 -24.33 -19.86 21.70
CA GLY A 465 -23.50 -21.06 21.68
C GLY A 465 -22.29 -20.98 20.73
N GLN A 466 -22.00 -19.80 20.19
CA GLN A 466 -20.87 -19.54 19.29
C GLN A 466 -19.99 -18.42 19.84
N GLU A 467 -18.73 -18.38 19.41
CA GLU A 467 -17.82 -17.29 19.67
C GLU A 467 -17.90 -16.27 18.52
N HIS A 468 -18.00 -15.00 18.89
CA HIS A 468 -18.10 -13.84 17.99
C HIS A 468 -16.99 -12.86 18.31
N GLU A 469 -16.80 -11.87 17.43
CA GLU A 469 -15.85 -10.78 17.65
C GLU A 469 -16.54 -9.43 17.49
N ALA A 470 -16.14 -8.49 18.32
CA ALA A 470 -16.61 -7.12 18.26
C ALA A 470 -15.44 -6.13 18.19
N PHE A 471 -15.67 -5.06 17.49
CA PHE A 471 -14.80 -3.88 17.42
C PHE A 471 -15.67 -2.64 17.57
N VAL A 472 -15.24 -1.71 18.41
CA VAL A 472 -15.86 -0.38 18.59
C VAL A 472 -14.78 0.66 18.68
N GLY A 473 -14.92 1.73 17.91
CA GLY A 473 -14.00 2.83 17.84
C GLY A 473 -14.66 4.19 18.03
N LEU A 474 -13.93 5.10 18.65
CA LEU A 474 -14.22 6.51 18.73
C LEU A 474 -13.06 7.28 18.11
N MET A 475 -13.33 8.30 17.30
CA MET A 475 -12.27 9.16 16.77
C MET A 475 -12.71 10.60 16.73
N GLY A 476 -11.74 11.50 16.92
CA GLY A 476 -11.89 12.92 16.71
C GLY A 476 -10.65 13.48 16.03
N SER A 477 -10.86 14.34 15.03
CA SER A 477 -9.78 15.08 14.38
C SER A 477 -10.17 16.53 14.12
N LYS A 478 -9.16 17.40 14.20
CA LYS A 478 -9.25 18.82 13.83
C LYS A 478 -8.04 19.15 12.99
N ALA A 479 -8.28 19.54 11.74
CA ALA A 479 -7.26 19.92 10.78
C ALA A 479 -7.43 21.39 10.38
N ASN A 480 -6.32 22.13 10.35
CA ASN A 480 -6.26 23.49 9.85
C ASN A 480 -5.37 23.52 8.61
N TYR A 481 -5.81 24.21 7.59
CA TYR A 481 -5.08 24.44 6.37
C TYR A 481 -5.06 25.94 6.06
N ARG A 482 -3.85 26.48 5.84
CA ARG A 482 -3.62 27.87 5.46
C ARG A 482 -2.80 27.91 4.19
N TYR A 483 -3.21 28.70 3.25
CA TYR A 483 -2.44 28.88 2.01
C TYR A 483 -2.44 30.34 1.56
N GLY A 484 -1.34 30.74 0.99
CA GLY A 484 -1.17 32.06 0.42
C GLY A 484 -0.07 32.07 -0.63
N ASN A 485 0.01 33.17 -1.35
CA ASN A 485 1.01 33.31 -2.38
C ASN A 485 1.63 34.74 -2.41
N HIS A 486 2.65 34.86 -3.24
CA HIS A 486 3.28 36.10 -3.64
C HIS A 486 3.00 36.29 -5.12
N ALA A 487 2.28 37.36 -5.48
CA ALA A 487 2.00 37.65 -6.88
C ALA A 487 3.28 37.99 -7.65
N PRO A 488 3.52 37.41 -8.84
CA PRO A 488 4.65 37.80 -9.67
C PRO A 488 4.44 39.22 -10.22
N GLN A 489 5.51 39.99 -10.26
CA GLN A 489 5.53 41.33 -10.91
C GLN A 489 6.20 41.22 -12.26
N GLY A 490 5.45 41.52 -13.31
CA GLY A 490 5.89 41.34 -14.68
C GLY A 490 5.69 39.91 -15.18
N ASN A 491 5.72 39.73 -16.47
CA ASN A 491 5.69 38.45 -17.15
C ASN A 491 6.64 38.49 -18.34
N THR A 492 7.59 37.53 -18.38
CA THR A 492 8.51 37.37 -19.48
C THR A 492 7.91 36.38 -20.48
N PRO A 493 7.90 36.64 -21.79
CA PRO A 493 7.50 35.68 -22.79
C PRO A 493 8.31 34.38 -22.67
N VAL A 494 7.69 33.24 -22.88
CA VAL A 494 8.34 31.93 -22.83
C VAL A 494 9.37 31.79 -23.97
N GLY A 495 9.08 32.41 -25.12
CA GLY A 495 9.94 32.28 -26.31
C GLY A 495 9.82 30.90 -26.96
N ASN A 496 10.89 30.48 -27.66
CA ASN A 496 10.97 29.19 -28.31
C ASN A 496 11.21 28.09 -27.28
N VAL A 497 10.17 27.28 -27.02
CA VAL A 497 10.25 26.20 -26.01
C VAL A 497 11.25 25.10 -26.41
N PHE A 498 11.57 24.93 -27.72
CA PHE A 498 12.55 23.94 -28.15
C PHE A 498 13.99 24.33 -27.79
N GLU A 499 14.20 25.62 -27.50
CA GLU A 499 15.49 26.18 -27.04
C GLU A 499 15.50 26.41 -25.51
N TRP A 500 14.50 25.93 -24.81
CA TRP A 500 14.42 26.08 -23.36
C TRP A 500 15.61 25.44 -22.65
N ASN A 501 16.29 26.26 -21.85
CA ASN A 501 17.53 25.89 -21.16
C ASN A 501 17.50 26.16 -19.65
N GLY A 502 16.35 26.56 -19.11
CA GLY A 502 16.15 26.84 -17.66
C GLY A 502 16.47 28.29 -17.26
N SER A 503 17.06 29.10 -18.13
CA SER A 503 17.48 30.47 -17.82
C SER A 503 16.34 31.51 -17.78
N TYR A 504 15.07 31.05 -17.78
CA TYR A 504 13.91 31.93 -17.62
C TYR A 504 14.07 32.78 -16.36
N PRO A 505 13.96 34.13 -16.44
CA PRO A 505 14.24 34.97 -15.30
C PRO A 505 13.24 34.80 -14.16
N GLU A 506 13.74 34.73 -12.94
CA GLU A 506 12.89 34.75 -11.76
C GLU A 506 12.17 36.11 -11.65
N PRO A 507 10.84 36.17 -11.52
CA PRO A 507 10.10 37.41 -11.39
C PRO A 507 10.41 38.08 -10.04
N VAL A 508 10.18 39.37 -9.96
CA VAL A 508 10.09 40.06 -8.67
C VAL A 508 8.77 39.60 -8.01
N TRP A 509 8.87 39.08 -6.81
CA TRP A 509 7.72 38.60 -6.07
C TRP A 509 7.15 39.75 -5.19
N GLY A 510 5.84 39.92 -5.22
CA GLY A 510 5.12 40.85 -4.36
C GLY A 510 5.09 40.41 -2.90
N ASN A 511 4.38 41.14 -2.07
CA ASN A 511 4.16 40.78 -0.67
C ASN A 511 3.32 39.50 -0.57
N PHE A 512 3.50 38.76 0.54
CA PHE A 512 2.66 37.62 0.85
C PHE A 512 1.20 38.05 1.00
N GLN A 513 0.30 37.29 0.39
CA GLN A 513 -1.15 37.43 0.51
C GLN A 513 -1.72 36.09 0.97
N LEU A 514 -2.40 36.12 2.11
CA LEU A 514 -3.19 34.97 2.56
C LEU A 514 -4.40 34.86 1.64
N LEU A 515 -4.56 33.71 0.99
CA LEU A 515 -5.66 33.44 0.05
C LEU A 515 -6.79 32.63 0.70
N GLY A 516 -6.48 31.86 1.72
CA GLY A 516 -7.51 31.11 2.43
C GLY A 516 -7.01 30.43 3.70
N GLU A 517 -7.94 30.28 4.61
CA GLU A 517 -7.83 29.45 5.81
C GLU A 517 -9.05 28.53 5.87
N GLN A 518 -8.81 27.28 6.24
CA GLN A 518 -9.85 26.30 6.35
C GLN A 518 -9.62 25.44 7.58
N GLU A 519 -10.67 25.23 8.36
CA GLU A 519 -10.70 24.28 9.44
C GLU A 519 -11.64 23.12 9.09
N THR A 520 -11.16 21.87 9.24
CA THR A 520 -11.98 20.68 9.06
C THR A 520 -12.00 19.88 10.36
N ARG A 521 -13.18 19.53 10.84
CA ARG A 521 -13.38 18.66 12.00
C ARG A 521 -14.11 17.39 11.59
N GLN A 522 -13.66 16.25 12.07
CA GLN A 522 -14.34 14.98 11.90
C GLN A 522 -14.39 14.26 13.25
N ASN A 523 -15.59 13.94 13.72
CA ASN A 523 -15.80 13.12 14.91
C ASN A 523 -16.66 11.92 14.52
N ALA A 524 -16.32 10.74 15.02
CA ALA A 524 -17.04 9.53 14.66
C ALA A 524 -17.10 8.50 15.78
N VAL A 525 -18.19 7.74 15.74
CA VAL A 525 -18.35 6.45 16.41
C VAL A 525 -18.48 5.40 15.33
N TYR A 526 -17.73 4.33 15.41
CA TYR A 526 -17.71 3.27 14.41
C TYR A 526 -17.48 1.91 15.03
N GLY A 527 -17.85 0.85 14.31
CA GLY A 527 -17.63 -0.48 14.83
C GLY A 527 -18.11 -1.56 13.88
N ALA A 528 -17.74 -2.79 14.20
CA ALA A 528 -18.12 -3.98 13.47
C ALA A 528 -18.30 -5.17 14.41
N LEU A 529 -19.22 -6.06 14.06
CA LEU A 529 -19.44 -7.36 14.68
C LEU A 529 -19.14 -8.44 13.65
N ARG A 530 -18.30 -9.41 14.01
CA ARG A 530 -18.11 -10.64 13.25
C ARG A 530 -18.88 -11.74 13.95
N LEU A 531 -19.98 -12.15 13.35
CA LEU A 531 -20.90 -13.13 13.86
C LEU A 531 -20.63 -14.49 13.20
N SER A 532 -20.31 -15.51 13.99
CA SER A 532 -20.26 -16.90 13.53
C SER A 532 -21.70 -17.44 13.50
N LEU A 533 -22.23 -17.73 12.30
CA LEU A 533 -23.58 -18.27 12.09
C LEU A 533 -23.54 -19.81 11.99
N GLY A 534 -22.40 -20.41 12.20
CA GLY A 534 -22.06 -21.81 12.15
C GLY A 534 -20.58 -21.98 11.89
N ASP A 535 -20.11 -23.20 11.68
CA ASP A 535 -18.68 -23.52 11.52
C ASP A 535 -18.09 -22.87 10.26
N SER A 536 -18.88 -22.81 9.18
CA SER A 536 -18.42 -22.34 7.86
C SER A 536 -18.93 -20.96 7.48
N LEU A 537 -19.97 -20.42 8.12
CA LEU A 537 -20.62 -19.18 7.72
C LEU A 537 -20.38 -18.07 8.75
N LYS A 538 -19.83 -16.95 8.30
CA LYS A 538 -19.55 -15.77 9.12
C LYS A 538 -20.13 -14.53 8.47
N LEU A 539 -20.75 -13.68 9.27
CA LEU A 539 -21.31 -12.40 8.87
C LEU A 539 -20.59 -11.26 9.59
N ILE A 540 -20.03 -10.32 8.85
CA ILE A 540 -19.50 -9.07 9.42
C ILE A 540 -20.48 -7.97 9.10
N VAL A 541 -20.98 -7.29 10.11
CA VAL A 541 -21.82 -6.09 9.98
C VAL A 541 -21.23 -4.97 10.79
N GLY A 542 -21.25 -3.79 10.22
CA GLY A 542 -20.66 -2.62 10.86
C GLY A 542 -21.23 -1.32 10.33
N GLY A 543 -20.79 -0.24 10.90
CA GLY A 543 -21.12 1.09 10.43
C GLY A 543 -20.36 2.16 11.18
N ARG A 544 -20.36 3.33 10.59
CA ARG A 544 -19.74 4.55 11.12
C ARG A 544 -20.72 5.70 11.05
N GLN A 545 -20.94 6.34 12.18
CA GLN A 545 -21.63 7.63 12.26
C GLN A 545 -20.57 8.73 12.34
N THR A 546 -20.52 9.58 11.32
CA THR A 546 -19.56 10.68 11.22
C THR A 546 -20.27 12.01 11.28
N ASN A 547 -19.78 12.91 12.14
CA ASN A 547 -20.08 14.34 12.15
C ASN A 547 -18.89 15.04 11.51
N TRP A 548 -19.08 15.58 10.32
CA TRP A 548 -18.05 16.27 9.54
C TRP A 548 -18.42 17.74 9.41
N LYS A 549 -17.47 18.63 9.68
CA LYS A 549 -17.65 20.08 9.59
C LYS A 549 -16.42 20.71 8.92
N ARG A 550 -16.66 21.66 8.02
CA ARG A 550 -15.64 22.52 7.45
C ARG A 550 -16.04 23.99 7.57
N GLU A 551 -15.10 24.82 7.99
CA GLU A 551 -15.22 26.27 8.10
C GLU A 551 -14.17 26.90 7.17
N THR A 552 -14.59 27.84 6.32
CA THR A 552 -13.72 28.57 5.39
C THR A 552 -14.17 30.03 5.39
N GLY A 553 -13.44 30.89 6.09
CA GLY A 553 -13.91 32.26 6.39
C GLY A 553 -15.24 32.25 7.16
N ASP A 554 -16.26 32.95 6.65
CA ASP A 554 -17.59 32.96 7.24
C ASP A 554 -18.50 31.81 6.80
N ASP A 555 -18.00 30.93 5.93
CA ASP A 555 -18.77 29.86 5.36
C ASP A 555 -18.58 28.55 6.14
N THR A 556 -19.71 27.90 6.47
CA THR A 556 -19.72 26.66 7.24
C THR A 556 -20.49 25.56 6.50
N MET A 557 -19.86 24.41 6.35
CA MET A 557 -20.50 23.21 5.82
C MET A 557 -20.51 22.12 6.90
N THR A 558 -21.64 21.48 7.11
CA THR A 558 -21.78 20.39 8.11
C THR A 558 -22.55 19.24 7.52
N HIS A 559 -22.05 18.02 7.71
CA HIS A 559 -22.70 16.78 7.30
C HIS A 559 -22.72 15.77 8.46
N HIS A 560 -23.83 15.06 8.57
CA HIS A 560 -24.03 13.94 9.50
C HIS A 560 -24.30 12.71 8.65
N VAL A 561 -23.31 11.83 8.53
CA VAL A 561 -23.38 10.71 7.58
C VAL A 561 -23.22 9.38 8.32
N PHE A 562 -24.12 8.45 8.03
CA PHE A 562 -23.97 7.04 8.42
C PHE A 562 -23.43 6.26 7.24
N THR A 563 -22.32 5.55 7.45
CA THR A 563 -21.63 4.73 6.45
C THR A 563 -21.74 3.26 6.84
N PRO A 564 -22.59 2.46 6.17
CA PRO A 564 -22.77 1.05 6.47
C PRO A 564 -21.64 0.18 5.90
N TYR A 565 -21.46 -0.98 6.53
CA TYR A 565 -20.57 -2.04 6.11
C TYR A 565 -21.24 -3.40 6.30
N ALA A 566 -21.12 -4.30 5.31
CA ALA A 566 -21.54 -5.69 5.43
C ALA A 566 -20.59 -6.61 4.64
N GLY A 567 -20.25 -7.76 5.25
CA GLY A 567 -19.45 -8.80 4.63
C GLY A 567 -19.94 -10.18 5.02
N LEU A 568 -20.17 -11.05 4.05
CA LEU A 568 -20.52 -12.44 4.26
C LEU A 568 -19.35 -13.31 3.82
N LEU A 569 -18.94 -14.26 4.68
CA LEU A 569 -17.87 -15.19 4.37
C LEU A 569 -18.39 -16.61 4.50
N TYR A 570 -18.01 -17.45 3.55
CA TYR A 570 -18.29 -18.89 3.58
C TYR A 570 -16.99 -19.67 3.41
N ASP A 571 -16.59 -20.38 4.46
CA ASP A 571 -15.41 -21.23 4.46
C ASP A 571 -15.77 -22.60 3.86
N PHE A 572 -15.26 -22.92 2.67
CA PHE A 572 -15.40 -24.25 2.08
C PHE A 572 -14.62 -25.30 2.87
N ASN A 573 -13.47 -24.87 3.38
CA ASN A 573 -12.57 -25.61 4.25
C ASN A 573 -11.58 -24.63 4.94
N GLU A 574 -10.60 -25.16 5.63
CA GLU A 574 -9.59 -24.40 6.35
C GLU A 574 -8.78 -23.43 5.45
N ASN A 575 -8.69 -23.71 4.15
CA ASN A 575 -7.84 -22.99 3.22
C ASN A 575 -8.60 -22.02 2.30
N TYR A 576 -9.87 -22.25 2.02
CA TYR A 576 -10.64 -21.52 0.99
C TYR A 576 -11.88 -20.86 1.56
N THR A 577 -12.02 -19.57 1.31
CA THR A 577 -13.18 -18.76 1.75
C THR A 577 -13.73 -17.96 0.57
N ALA A 578 -15.02 -18.13 0.25
CA ALA A 578 -15.75 -17.18 -0.59
C ALA A 578 -16.28 -16.03 0.26
N TYR A 579 -16.38 -14.86 -0.34
CA TYR A 579 -16.98 -13.71 0.33
C TYR A 579 -17.79 -12.85 -0.62
N ALA A 580 -18.74 -12.11 -0.04
CA ALA A 580 -19.42 -10.99 -0.68
C ALA A 580 -19.40 -9.81 0.29
N SER A 581 -19.18 -8.60 -0.20
CA SER A 581 -19.19 -7.40 0.63
C SER A 581 -19.89 -6.22 -0.02
N TYR A 582 -20.44 -5.38 0.84
CA TYR A 582 -20.95 -4.06 0.57
C TYR A 582 -20.25 -3.06 1.48
N THR A 583 -19.71 -2.03 0.89
CA THR A 583 -19.03 -0.96 1.62
C THR A 583 -19.40 0.40 1.03
N ASP A 584 -19.43 1.41 1.89
CA ASP A 584 -19.81 2.77 1.52
C ASP A 584 -18.75 3.77 1.96
N ILE A 585 -18.74 4.95 1.35
CA ILE A 585 -17.90 6.10 1.71
C ILE A 585 -18.60 7.36 1.22
N PHE A 586 -18.34 8.50 1.87
CA PHE A 586 -18.87 9.78 1.45
C PHE A 586 -17.76 10.79 1.19
N GLN A 587 -17.98 11.69 0.23
CA GLN A 587 -17.07 12.80 -0.04
C GLN A 587 -17.82 14.12 -0.01
N PRO A 588 -17.54 15.03 0.95
CA PRO A 588 -18.13 16.36 0.99
C PRO A 588 -17.83 17.16 -0.27
N GLN A 589 -18.81 17.92 -0.76
CA GLN A 589 -18.69 18.74 -1.95
C GLN A 589 -19.14 20.18 -1.70
N THR A 590 -18.49 21.14 -2.35
CA THR A 590 -18.70 22.59 -2.13
C THR A 590 -19.74 23.23 -3.05
N TYR A 591 -20.36 22.45 -3.92
CA TYR A 591 -21.37 22.93 -4.84
C TYR A 591 -22.67 23.23 -4.10
N ARG A 592 -23.37 24.29 -4.57
CA ARG A 592 -24.64 24.74 -3.99
C ARG A 592 -25.79 24.50 -4.97
N ASP A 593 -26.96 24.22 -4.44
CA ASP A 593 -28.20 24.10 -5.20
C ASP A 593 -28.84 25.46 -5.50
N ALA A 594 -29.96 25.46 -6.23
CA ALA A 594 -30.72 26.67 -6.57
C ALA A 594 -31.39 27.37 -5.37
N SER A 595 -31.39 26.77 -4.18
CA SER A 595 -31.82 27.38 -2.94
C SER A 595 -30.68 28.08 -2.15
N GLY A 596 -29.43 27.83 -2.58
CA GLY A 596 -28.21 28.32 -1.93
C GLY A 596 -27.65 27.36 -0.86
N GLY A 597 -28.29 26.19 -0.63
CA GLY A 597 -27.78 25.12 0.23
C GLY A 597 -26.64 24.35 -0.42
N TYR A 598 -25.72 23.82 0.40
CA TYR A 598 -24.73 22.87 -0.09
C TYR A 598 -25.40 21.56 -0.49
N LEU A 599 -24.93 20.95 -1.58
CA LEU A 599 -25.35 19.60 -1.95
C LEU A 599 -24.94 18.61 -0.85
N ASP A 600 -25.73 17.56 -0.69
CA ASP A 600 -25.33 16.38 0.09
C ASP A 600 -24.01 15.82 -0.44
N PRO A 601 -23.20 15.15 0.40
CA PRO A 601 -21.97 14.54 -0.03
C PRO A 601 -22.15 13.57 -1.20
N VAL A 602 -21.15 13.45 -2.06
CA VAL A 602 -21.03 12.34 -3.01
C VAL A 602 -20.97 11.05 -2.21
N GLN A 603 -21.71 10.04 -2.61
CA GLN A 603 -21.66 8.70 -2.06
C GLN A 603 -20.93 7.76 -3.02
N GLY A 604 -19.97 7.00 -2.48
CA GLY A 604 -19.27 5.94 -3.19
C GLY A 604 -19.65 4.57 -2.64
N LYS A 605 -20.38 3.77 -3.41
CA LYS A 605 -20.83 2.42 -3.03
C LYS A 605 -19.98 1.39 -3.72
N SER A 606 -19.45 0.42 -2.99
CA SER A 606 -18.62 -0.65 -3.52
C SER A 606 -19.23 -2.02 -3.19
N TYR A 607 -19.37 -2.83 -4.21
CA TYR A 607 -19.81 -4.23 -4.15
C TYR A 607 -18.65 -5.10 -4.59
N GLU A 608 -18.35 -6.15 -3.83
CA GLU A 608 -17.27 -7.06 -4.14
C GLU A 608 -17.70 -8.50 -3.87
N LEU A 609 -17.34 -9.42 -4.79
CA LEU A 609 -17.49 -10.85 -4.64
C LEU A 609 -16.14 -11.50 -4.94
N GLY A 610 -15.68 -12.41 -4.09
CA GLY A 610 -14.39 -13.03 -4.30
C GLY A 610 -14.21 -14.37 -3.64
N LEU A 611 -13.08 -14.99 -4.00
CA LEU A 611 -12.54 -16.20 -3.41
C LEU A 611 -11.13 -15.92 -2.90
N LYS A 612 -10.86 -16.30 -1.67
CA LYS A 612 -9.53 -16.18 -1.04
C LYS A 612 -9.05 -17.52 -0.57
N ALA A 613 -7.75 -17.73 -0.66
CA ALA A 613 -7.15 -18.94 -0.18
C ALA A 613 -5.85 -18.65 0.59
N GLU A 614 -5.61 -19.50 1.58
CA GLU A 614 -4.43 -19.53 2.43
C GLU A 614 -3.74 -20.87 2.22
N HIS A 615 -2.46 -20.87 1.87
CA HIS A 615 -1.69 -22.06 1.58
C HIS A 615 -0.50 -22.14 2.52
N PHE A 616 -0.02 -23.35 2.79
CA PHE A 616 1.17 -23.60 3.60
C PHE A 616 1.12 -22.95 5.00
N GLY A 617 -0.08 -22.96 5.63
CA GLY A 617 -0.29 -22.37 6.96
C GLY A 617 -0.15 -20.84 6.98
N GLY A 618 -0.65 -20.14 5.94
CA GLY A 618 -0.65 -18.68 5.84
C GLY A 618 0.61 -18.07 5.23
N LYS A 619 1.56 -18.90 4.79
CA LYS A 619 2.77 -18.42 4.13
C LYS A 619 2.53 -17.88 2.72
N LEU A 620 1.51 -18.37 2.02
CA LEU A 620 1.07 -17.88 0.72
C LEU A 620 -0.42 -17.60 0.75
N ASN A 621 -0.79 -16.38 0.41
CA ASN A 621 -2.17 -15.93 0.27
C ASN A 621 -2.50 -15.68 -1.20
N THR A 622 -3.66 -16.14 -1.67
CA THR A 622 -4.14 -15.91 -3.02
C THR A 622 -5.57 -15.39 -2.98
N SER A 623 -5.95 -14.55 -3.94
CA SER A 623 -7.31 -14.02 -4.04
C SER A 623 -7.71 -13.74 -5.48
N VAL A 624 -9.02 -13.89 -5.72
CA VAL A 624 -9.72 -13.47 -6.94
C VAL A 624 -10.92 -12.65 -6.49
N ALA A 625 -11.11 -11.47 -7.05
CA ALA A 625 -12.25 -10.62 -6.74
C ALA A 625 -12.83 -10.01 -8.01
N VAL A 626 -14.15 -9.89 -8.07
CA VAL A 626 -14.88 -9.04 -9.01
C VAL A 626 -15.52 -7.92 -8.22
N PHE A 627 -15.50 -6.71 -8.76
CA PHE A 627 -16.01 -5.54 -8.06
C PHE A 627 -16.83 -4.63 -8.98
N ARG A 628 -17.70 -3.84 -8.35
CA ARG A 628 -18.41 -2.71 -8.93
C ARG A 628 -18.46 -1.57 -7.94
N ILE A 629 -18.05 -0.38 -8.37
CA ILE A 629 -18.13 0.87 -7.61
C ILE A 629 -19.03 1.84 -8.36
N GLU A 630 -19.93 2.49 -7.63
CA GLU A 630 -20.86 3.50 -8.15
C GLU A 630 -20.72 4.77 -7.34
N GLN A 631 -20.65 5.92 -8.02
CA GLN A 631 -20.81 7.23 -7.37
C GLN A 631 -22.22 7.75 -7.61
N ASP A 632 -22.85 8.21 -6.53
CA ASP A 632 -24.13 8.90 -6.55
C ASP A 632 -23.95 10.33 -6.02
N ASN A 633 -24.89 11.20 -6.36
CA ASN A 633 -24.94 12.58 -5.89
C ASN A 633 -23.76 13.47 -6.29
N VAL A 634 -23.14 13.18 -7.44
CA VAL A 634 -22.09 14.04 -8.01
C VAL A 634 -22.71 15.33 -8.52
N ALA A 635 -22.09 16.48 -8.25
CA ALA A 635 -22.59 17.78 -8.69
C ALA A 635 -22.66 17.86 -10.22
N GLN A 636 -23.85 18.10 -10.74
CA GLN A 636 -24.14 18.39 -12.12
C GLN A 636 -24.81 19.76 -12.22
N LYS A 637 -24.36 20.61 -13.16
CA LYS A 637 -24.97 21.93 -13.37
C LYS A 637 -26.48 21.79 -13.63
N ASP A 638 -27.28 22.60 -12.92
CA ASP A 638 -28.74 22.54 -13.01
C ASP A 638 -29.27 23.56 -14.01
N GLY A 639 -29.06 23.26 -15.29
CA GLY A 639 -29.42 24.18 -16.39
C GLY A 639 -28.65 25.51 -16.27
N ASP A 640 -29.38 26.62 -16.41
CA ASP A 640 -28.85 27.99 -16.28
C ASP A 640 -29.22 28.64 -14.93
N LEU A 641 -29.68 27.86 -13.97
CA LEU A 641 -30.00 28.35 -12.63
C LEU A 641 -28.72 28.79 -11.93
N THR A 642 -28.87 29.86 -11.12
CA THR A 642 -27.78 30.42 -10.31
C THR A 642 -28.12 30.34 -8.82
N VAL A 643 -27.07 30.34 -8.00
CA VAL A 643 -27.19 30.41 -6.55
C VAL A 643 -27.79 31.80 -6.15
N PRO A 644 -28.77 31.91 -5.24
CA PRO A 644 -29.39 33.16 -4.85
C PRO A 644 -28.37 34.19 -4.37
N GLY A 645 -28.38 35.35 -4.97
CA GLY A 645 -27.48 36.45 -4.65
C GLY A 645 -26.05 36.31 -5.22
N SER A 646 -25.81 35.34 -6.07
CA SER A 646 -24.51 35.11 -6.75
C SER A 646 -24.70 34.96 -8.24
N SER A 647 -23.62 35.13 -8.99
CA SER A 647 -23.50 34.74 -10.42
C SER A 647 -23.10 33.29 -10.61
N ASP A 648 -22.82 32.56 -9.53
CA ASP A 648 -22.39 31.18 -9.60
C ASP A 648 -23.55 30.28 -10.05
N PHE A 649 -23.25 29.30 -10.89
CA PHE A 649 -24.24 28.32 -11.29
C PHE A 649 -24.69 27.46 -10.11
N ALA A 650 -25.98 27.15 -10.10
CA ALA A 650 -26.56 26.15 -9.21
C ALA A 650 -26.31 24.73 -9.75
N TYR A 651 -26.21 23.78 -8.83
CA TYR A 651 -25.94 22.38 -9.11
C TYR A 651 -27.03 21.47 -8.49
N ARG A 652 -27.16 20.29 -9.02
CA ARG A 652 -28.00 19.21 -8.46
C ARG A 652 -27.19 17.93 -8.39
N GLY A 653 -27.56 17.04 -7.49
CA GLY A 653 -26.97 15.70 -7.42
C GLY A 653 -27.37 14.84 -8.61
N ALA A 654 -26.41 14.14 -9.20
CA ALA A 654 -26.59 13.25 -10.31
C ALA A 654 -25.79 11.95 -10.12
N LYS A 655 -26.03 10.95 -10.97
CA LYS A 655 -25.15 9.78 -11.04
C LYS A 655 -23.77 10.22 -11.50
N GLY A 656 -22.73 9.64 -10.89
CA GLY A 656 -21.35 9.90 -11.24
C GLY A 656 -20.73 8.76 -12.06
N VAL A 657 -19.47 8.49 -11.71
CA VAL A 657 -18.65 7.48 -12.37
C VAL A 657 -19.00 6.08 -11.88
N THR A 658 -18.99 5.11 -12.79
CA THR A 658 -19.06 3.68 -12.45
C THR A 658 -17.74 3.01 -12.81
N SER A 659 -17.22 2.18 -11.92
CA SER A 659 -16.04 1.35 -12.16
C SER A 659 -16.38 -0.11 -11.91
N GLU A 660 -16.04 -0.97 -12.88
CA GLU A 660 -16.25 -2.41 -12.81
C GLU A 660 -14.96 -3.12 -13.20
N GLY A 661 -14.70 -4.27 -12.58
CA GLY A 661 -13.50 -5.02 -12.92
C GLY A 661 -13.30 -6.29 -12.14
N PHE A 662 -12.10 -6.84 -12.31
CA PHE A 662 -11.65 -7.97 -11.53
C PHE A 662 -10.16 -7.86 -11.20
N GLU A 663 -9.78 -8.52 -10.12
CA GLU A 663 -8.42 -8.54 -9.59
C GLU A 663 -8.02 -9.96 -9.24
N LEU A 664 -6.76 -10.30 -9.52
CA LEU A 664 -6.10 -11.54 -9.13
C LEU A 664 -4.87 -11.16 -8.32
N GLN A 665 -4.62 -11.80 -7.20
CA GLN A 665 -3.45 -11.52 -6.36
C GLN A 665 -2.90 -12.79 -5.73
N ALA A 666 -1.57 -12.88 -5.63
CA ALA A 666 -0.85 -13.87 -4.85
C ALA A 666 0.29 -13.17 -4.11
N SER A 667 0.49 -13.45 -2.82
CA SER A 667 1.60 -12.89 -2.03
C SER A 667 2.06 -13.86 -0.96
N GLY A 668 3.39 -14.01 -0.81
CA GLY A 668 4.01 -14.86 0.20
C GLY A 668 5.02 -15.85 -0.35
N GLU A 669 5.25 -16.92 0.37
CA GLU A 669 6.26 -17.94 0.10
C GLU A 669 5.66 -19.12 -0.69
N ILE A 670 6.18 -19.36 -1.91
CA ILE A 670 5.77 -20.51 -2.75
C ILE A 670 6.51 -21.78 -2.31
N GLN A 671 7.77 -21.63 -2.01
CA GLN A 671 8.67 -22.67 -1.50
C GLN A 671 9.63 -22.02 -0.49
N PRO A 672 10.22 -22.78 0.43
CA PRO A 672 11.20 -22.23 1.38
C PRO A 672 12.26 -21.37 0.70
N GLY A 673 12.34 -20.10 1.08
CA GLY A 673 13.24 -19.11 0.50
C GLY A 673 12.83 -18.54 -0.85
N TRP A 674 11.63 -18.81 -1.35
CA TRP A 674 11.10 -18.24 -2.59
C TRP A 674 9.86 -17.40 -2.32
N GLN A 675 10.02 -16.08 -2.26
CA GLN A 675 8.95 -15.13 -2.06
C GLN A 675 8.39 -14.63 -3.40
N VAL A 676 7.09 -14.38 -3.44
CA VAL A 676 6.39 -13.82 -4.59
C VAL A 676 5.35 -12.79 -4.14
N SER A 677 5.19 -11.71 -4.91
CA SER A 677 4.04 -10.83 -4.90
C SER A 677 3.64 -10.61 -6.36
N ALA A 678 2.47 -11.10 -6.74
CA ALA A 678 1.98 -11.05 -8.11
C ALA A 678 0.53 -10.58 -8.15
N GLY A 679 0.18 -9.82 -9.18
CA GLY A 679 -1.18 -9.38 -9.35
C GLY A 679 -1.53 -9.02 -10.79
N PHE A 680 -2.81 -9.13 -11.08
CA PHE A 680 -3.43 -8.63 -12.31
C PHE A 680 -4.72 -7.90 -11.94
N ALA A 681 -4.95 -6.76 -12.55
CA ALA A 681 -6.20 -6.01 -12.41
C ALA A 681 -6.72 -5.54 -13.76
N ARG A 682 -8.03 -5.60 -13.92
CA ARG A 682 -8.76 -4.98 -15.01
C ARG A 682 -9.81 -4.04 -14.44
N ASN A 683 -9.78 -2.77 -14.86
CA ASN A 683 -10.70 -1.72 -14.43
C ASN A 683 -11.35 -1.11 -15.67
N LEU A 684 -12.67 -1.08 -15.70
CA LEU A 684 -13.47 -0.42 -16.74
C LEU A 684 -14.20 0.75 -16.10
N VAL A 685 -13.71 1.95 -16.34
CA VAL A 685 -14.25 3.19 -15.77
C VAL A 685 -15.10 3.89 -16.81
N ARG A 686 -16.34 4.23 -16.44
CA ARG A 686 -17.32 4.88 -17.30
C ARG A 686 -17.89 6.12 -16.62
N ASN A 687 -18.12 7.18 -17.42
CA ASN A 687 -18.87 8.34 -16.95
C ASN A 687 -20.38 8.03 -16.84
N ALA A 688 -21.17 9.01 -16.40
CA ALA A 688 -22.62 8.87 -16.20
C ALA A 688 -23.37 8.48 -17.49
N GLU A 689 -22.86 8.89 -18.65
CA GLU A 689 -23.41 8.58 -19.97
C GLU A 689 -22.95 7.22 -20.53
N GLY A 690 -22.14 6.48 -19.76
CA GLY A 690 -21.61 5.15 -20.16
C GLY A 690 -20.38 5.22 -21.07
N GLY A 691 -19.85 6.40 -21.36
CA GLY A 691 -18.63 6.60 -22.14
C GLY A 691 -17.36 6.27 -21.34
N PRO A 692 -16.23 6.04 -22.03
CA PRO A 692 -14.96 5.84 -21.35
C PRO A 692 -14.57 7.06 -20.48
N PHE A 693 -14.05 6.79 -19.28
CA PHE A 693 -13.58 7.82 -18.37
C PHE A 693 -12.17 7.46 -17.88
N LYS A 694 -11.35 8.48 -17.51
CA LYS A 694 -9.96 8.29 -17.09
C LYS A 694 -9.12 7.48 -18.10
N THR A 695 -9.18 7.88 -19.38
CA THR A 695 -8.47 7.19 -20.47
C THR A 695 -6.95 7.37 -20.43
N SER A 696 -6.44 8.30 -19.60
CA SER A 696 -5.03 8.45 -19.24
C SER A 696 -4.52 7.35 -18.31
N GLU A 697 -5.42 6.55 -17.72
CA GLU A 697 -5.07 5.40 -16.89
C GLU A 697 -5.22 4.06 -17.60
N PRO A 698 -4.36 3.06 -17.30
CA PRO A 698 -4.42 1.76 -17.95
C PRO A 698 -5.63 0.96 -17.44
N GLN A 699 -6.41 0.41 -18.36
CA GLN A 699 -7.51 -0.49 -18.02
C GLN A 699 -7.06 -1.86 -17.53
N ASN A 700 -5.88 -2.32 -17.94
CA ASN A 700 -5.31 -3.59 -17.50
C ASN A 700 -3.89 -3.37 -17.03
N MET A 701 -3.55 -4.00 -15.91
CA MET A 701 -2.21 -3.96 -15.34
C MET A 701 -1.84 -5.30 -14.73
N ALA A 702 -0.56 -5.62 -14.76
CA ALA A 702 0.00 -6.78 -14.09
C ALA A 702 1.31 -6.39 -13.42
N ASN A 703 1.56 -6.94 -12.26
CA ASN A 703 2.83 -6.82 -11.56
C ASN A 703 3.28 -8.19 -11.04
N LEU A 704 4.57 -8.37 -10.98
CA LEU A 704 5.23 -9.52 -10.36
C LEU A 704 6.48 -9.01 -9.68
N GLN A 705 6.68 -9.41 -8.45
CA GLN A 705 7.92 -9.26 -7.69
C GLN A 705 8.27 -10.59 -7.07
N THR A 706 9.53 -10.94 -7.08
CA THR A 706 9.98 -12.21 -6.54
C THR A 706 11.40 -12.09 -6.02
N SER A 707 11.71 -12.83 -4.95
CA SER A 707 13.06 -13.06 -4.47
C SER A 707 13.25 -14.52 -4.14
N TYR A 708 14.43 -15.05 -4.43
CA TYR A 708 14.77 -16.47 -4.28
C TYR A 708 16.17 -16.63 -3.68
N VAL A 709 16.23 -17.34 -2.57
CA VAL A 709 17.49 -17.75 -1.95
C VAL A 709 18.08 -18.88 -2.75
N VAL A 710 19.22 -18.65 -3.39
CA VAL A 710 19.83 -19.62 -4.32
C VAL A 710 20.34 -20.84 -3.55
N PRO A 711 19.87 -22.07 -3.87
CA PRO A 711 20.35 -23.29 -3.24
C PRO A 711 21.85 -23.48 -3.44
N GLY A 712 22.53 -24.10 -2.46
CA GLY A 712 23.97 -24.37 -2.51
C GLY A 712 24.86 -23.17 -2.19
N THR A 713 24.30 -22.00 -1.89
CA THR A 713 25.04 -20.81 -1.48
C THR A 713 25.03 -20.59 0.04
N GLU A 714 24.62 -21.58 0.83
CA GLU A 714 24.46 -21.49 2.28
C GLU A 714 23.57 -20.29 2.69
N GLY A 715 22.58 -19.95 1.81
CA GLY A 715 21.72 -18.82 1.99
C GLY A 715 22.40 -17.45 1.81
N LYS A 716 23.62 -17.42 1.24
CA LYS A 716 24.39 -16.18 1.05
C LYS A 716 23.92 -15.35 -0.14
N LEU A 717 23.40 -15.99 -1.19
CA LEU A 717 22.94 -15.31 -2.40
C LEU A 717 21.42 -15.37 -2.50
N THR A 718 20.79 -14.19 -2.56
CA THR A 718 19.39 -14.02 -2.93
C THR A 718 19.31 -13.26 -4.25
N VAL A 719 18.57 -13.79 -5.21
CA VAL A 719 18.31 -13.13 -6.50
C VAL A 719 16.82 -12.88 -6.64
N GLY A 720 16.45 -11.88 -7.40
CA GLY A 720 15.04 -11.54 -7.59
C GLY A 720 14.87 -10.43 -8.62
N GLY A 721 13.67 -9.89 -8.63
CA GLY A 721 13.31 -8.78 -9.49
C GLY A 721 11.81 -8.61 -9.63
N GLY A 722 11.40 -7.82 -10.62
CA GLY A 722 10.02 -7.52 -10.87
C GLY A 722 9.69 -7.30 -12.33
N LEU A 723 8.44 -7.53 -12.67
CA LEU A 723 7.83 -7.17 -13.94
C LEU A 723 6.62 -6.28 -13.67
N GLN A 724 6.50 -5.20 -14.42
CA GLN A 724 5.35 -4.30 -14.38
C GLN A 724 4.84 -4.11 -15.80
N TRP A 725 3.62 -4.52 -16.04
CA TRP A 725 2.95 -4.34 -17.32
C TRP A 725 1.68 -3.52 -17.16
N ARG A 726 1.45 -2.60 -18.10
CA ARG A 726 0.21 -1.83 -18.21
C ARG A 726 -0.23 -1.72 -19.67
N SER A 727 -1.54 -1.71 -19.88
CA SER A 727 -2.13 -1.55 -21.21
C SER A 727 -1.93 -0.14 -21.75
N HIS A 728 -2.28 0.06 -23.03
CA HIS A 728 -2.26 1.39 -23.65
C HIS A 728 -3.18 2.39 -22.95
N VAL A 729 -2.80 3.66 -23.02
CA VAL A 729 -3.58 4.82 -22.54
C VAL A 729 -3.64 5.89 -23.63
N TYR A 730 -4.59 6.80 -23.53
CA TYR A 730 -4.69 7.94 -24.44
C TYR A 730 -5.43 9.12 -23.79
N VAL A 731 -5.20 10.31 -24.36
CA VAL A 731 -5.88 11.56 -23.98
C VAL A 731 -6.30 12.29 -25.26
N ASP A 732 -7.55 12.73 -25.31
CA ASP A 732 -8.12 13.55 -26.39
C ASP A 732 -8.12 15.01 -25.95
N ARG A 733 -7.58 15.93 -26.79
CA ARG A 733 -7.46 17.36 -26.48
C ARG A 733 -7.81 18.24 -27.68
N VAL A 734 -8.29 19.42 -27.37
CA VAL A 734 -8.35 20.55 -28.31
C VAL A 734 -7.05 21.34 -28.14
N VAL A 735 -6.17 21.29 -29.13
CA VAL A 735 -4.85 21.90 -29.09
C VAL A 735 -4.83 23.30 -29.71
N ALA A 736 -5.78 23.60 -30.57
CA ALA A 736 -6.04 24.92 -31.15
C ALA A 736 -7.52 25.02 -31.52
N PRO A 737 -8.07 26.21 -31.83
CA PRO A 737 -9.45 26.34 -32.31
C PRO A 737 -9.72 25.37 -33.48
N ASN A 738 -10.72 24.49 -33.29
CA ASN A 738 -11.10 23.44 -34.25
C ASN A 738 -10.07 22.33 -34.54
N VAL A 739 -8.96 22.25 -33.79
CA VAL A 739 -7.97 21.19 -33.90
C VAL A 739 -8.09 20.25 -32.70
N LYS A 740 -8.68 19.05 -32.94
CA LYS A 740 -8.72 17.97 -31.94
C LYS A 740 -7.66 16.96 -32.27
N ALA A 741 -6.91 16.55 -31.27
CA ALA A 741 -5.85 15.57 -31.40
C ALA A 741 -5.92 14.53 -30.28
N ARG A 742 -5.38 13.35 -30.54
CA ARG A 742 -5.22 12.28 -29.57
C ARG A 742 -3.75 11.97 -29.34
N ARG A 743 -3.30 12.08 -28.11
CA ARG A 743 -2.02 11.53 -27.69
C ARG A 743 -2.23 10.17 -27.09
N ALA A 744 -1.48 9.16 -27.56
CA ALA A 744 -1.56 7.80 -27.04
C ALA A 744 -0.19 7.29 -26.63
N GLN A 745 -0.15 6.49 -25.59
CA GLN A 745 1.00 5.69 -25.17
C GLN A 745 0.62 4.21 -25.30
N GLY A 746 1.37 3.46 -26.08
CA GLY A 746 1.21 2.02 -26.21
C GLY A 746 1.46 1.28 -24.89
N SER A 747 1.17 -0.02 -24.86
CA SER A 747 1.44 -0.84 -23.68
C SER A 747 2.91 -0.80 -23.27
N ILE A 748 3.15 -0.85 -21.96
CA ILE A 748 4.47 -0.74 -21.35
C ILE A 748 4.73 -2.01 -20.55
N LEU A 749 5.92 -2.59 -20.73
CA LEU A 749 6.47 -3.63 -19.88
C LEU A 749 7.83 -3.16 -19.36
N LEU A 750 7.96 -3.09 -18.05
CA LEU A 750 9.21 -2.79 -17.34
C LEU A 750 9.69 -4.04 -16.62
N ALA A 751 10.99 -4.28 -16.64
CA ALA A 751 11.63 -5.35 -15.88
C ALA A 751 12.66 -4.75 -14.93
N ASN A 752 12.72 -5.29 -13.72
CA ASN A 752 13.68 -4.92 -12.68
C ASN A 752 14.41 -6.18 -12.22
N MET A 753 15.62 -6.03 -11.73
CA MET A 753 16.43 -7.12 -11.20
C MET A 753 17.06 -6.72 -9.87
N MET A 754 17.20 -7.70 -8.98
CA MET A 754 17.99 -7.55 -7.76
C MET A 754 18.87 -8.76 -7.50
N ALA A 755 20.01 -8.52 -6.85
CA ALA A 755 20.87 -9.54 -6.28
C ALA A 755 21.41 -9.05 -4.93
N ASN A 756 21.25 -9.84 -3.89
CA ASN A 756 21.77 -9.57 -2.56
C ASN A 756 22.77 -10.68 -2.18
N TYR A 757 23.98 -10.30 -1.80
CA TYR A 757 25.01 -11.22 -1.36
C TYR A 757 25.44 -10.91 0.06
N ARG A 758 25.36 -11.92 0.96
CA ARG A 758 25.83 -11.85 2.34
C ARG A 758 27.26 -12.32 2.45
N PHE A 759 28.18 -11.42 2.70
CA PHE A 759 29.61 -11.74 2.92
C PHE A 759 29.81 -12.41 4.28
N SER A 760 29.06 -11.96 5.30
CA SER A 760 29.05 -12.52 6.64
C SER A 760 27.65 -12.42 7.26
N SER A 761 27.49 -12.83 8.50
CA SER A 761 26.25 -12.62 9.26
C SER A 761 25.89 -11.13 9.40
N SER A 762 26.90 -10.26 9.40
CA SER A 762 26.74 -8.82 9.61
C SER A 762 26.81 -7.97 8.34
N LEU A 763 27.44 -8.43 7.26
CA LEU A 763 27.71 -7.60 6.08
C LEU A 763 27.07 -8.19 4.82
N SER A 764 26.29 -7.38 4.12
CA SER A 764 25.73 -7.72 2.82
C SER A 764 25.87 -6.57 1.82
N ALA A 765 25.78 -6.90 0.54
CA ALA A 765 25.65 -5.94 -0.54
C ALA A 765 24.48 -6.32 -1.45
N GLN A 766 23.71 -5.34 -1.86
CA GLN A 766 22.56 -5.51 -2.75
C GLN A 766 22.72 -4.63 -3.98
N LEU A 767 22.54 -5.22 -5.15
CA LEU A 767 22.46 -4.56 -6.45
C LEU A 767 21.00 -4.56 -6.90
N ASN A 768 20.47 -3.39 -7.23
CA ASN A 768 19.15 -3.24 -7.86
C ASN A 768 19.34 -2.56 -9.22
N VAL A 769 18.69 -3.09 -10.25
CA VAL A 769 18.64 -2.53 -11.61
C VAL A 769 17.17 -2.36 -11.99
N ASN A 770 16.71 -1.13 -12.10
CA ASN A 770 15.35 -0.79 -12.50
C ASN A 770 15.32 -0.43 -13.98
N ASN A 771 14.19 -0.70 -14.66
CA ASN A 771 14.06 -0.56 -16.10
C ASN A 771 15.22 -1.23 -16.84
N LEU A 772 15.43 -2.52 -16.59
CA LEU A 772 16.58 -3.33 -17.03
C LEU A 772 16.88 -3.20 -18.53
N PHE A 773 15.86 -3.05 -19.36
CA PHE A 773 15.97 -2.96 -20.83
C PHE A 773 15.94 -1.52 -21.36
N ASP A 774 16.09 -0.53 -20.50
CA ASP A 774 16.05 0.91 -20.83
C ASP A 774 14.85 1.32 -21.70
N LYS A 775 13.67 0.80 -21.40
CA LYS A 775 12.44 1.09 -22.12
C LYS A 775 12.12 2.59 -22.04
N LYS A 776 12.05 3.29 -23.19
CA LYS A 776 11.52 4.66 -23.29
C LYS A 776 9.98 4.60 -23.33
N TYR A 777 9.32 5.40 -22.50
CA TYR A 777 7.85 5.54 -22.46
C TYR A 777 7.48 6.89 -21.88
N VAL A 778 6.21 7.27 -22.02
CA VAL A 778 5.67 8.54 -21.49
C VAL A 778 4.51 8.21 -20.53
N ASP A 779 4.54 8.78 -19.33
CA ASP A 779 3.38 8.89 -18.47
C ASP A 779 2.56 10.09 -18.90
N LEU A 780 1.34 9.89 -19.35
CA LEU A 780 0.43 10.93 -19.81
C LEU A 780 -0.42 11.46 -18.66
N THR A 781 -0.53 12.78 -18.57
CA THR A 781 -1.51 13.44 -17.71
C THR A 781 -2.80 13.73 -18.49
N GLU A 782 -3.89 14.00 -17.77
CA GLU A 782 -5.17 14.37 -18.40
C GLU A 782 -5.10 15.65 -19.27
N ASP A 783 -4.10 16.50 -19.02
CA ASP A 783 -3.87 17.76 -19.74
C ASP A 783 -3.06 17.63 -21.03
N SER A 784 -2.88 16.42 -21.57
CA SER A 784 -2.01 16.13 -22.72
C SER A 784 -0.55 16.53 -22.49
N GLN A 785 -0.15 16.64 -21.25
CA GLN A 785 1.24 16.74 -20.85
C GLN A 785 1.77 15.35 -20.50
N GLY A 786 3.05 15.21 -20.33
CA GLY A 786 3.63 13.94 -19.95
C GLY A 786 5.06 14.03 -19.48
N PHE A 787 5.48 12.96 -18.84
CA PHE A 787 6.85 12.75 -18.40
C PHE A 787 7.40 11.48 -19.03
N TYR A 788 8.63 11.55 -19.51
CA TYR A 788 9.31 10.30 -19.88
C TYR A 788 9.68 9.52 -18.63
N GLY A 789 9.46 8.21 -18.68
CA GLY A 789 9.88 7.32 -17.62
C GLY A 789 11.40 7.27 -17.47
N ALA A 790 11.87 7.02 -16.26
CA ALA A 790 13.30 6.97 -15.95
C ALA A 790 14.02 5.93 -16.86
N PRO A 791 15.24 6.27 -17.34
CA PRO A 791 16.13 5.31 -17.97
C PRO A 791 16.50 4.17 -17.03
N GLN A 792 17.29 3.20 -17.52
CA GLN A 792 17.87 2.21 -16.64
C GLN A 792 18.57 2.88 -15.44
N LYS A 793 18.16 2.48 -14.23
CA LYS A 793 18.70 2.97 -12.96
C LYS A 793 19.39 1.84 -12.23
N ILE A 794 20.61 2.08 -11.79
CA ILE A 794 21.40 1.12 -11.01
C ILE A 794 21.61 1.69 -9.61
N MET A 795 21.50 0.84 -8.59
CA MET A 795 21.77 1.16 -7.19
C MET A 795 22.52 0.02 -6.54
N LEU A 796 23.66 0.32 -5.93
CA LEU A 796 24.41 -0.60 -5.09
C LEU A 796 24.30 -0.13 -3.63
N THR A 797 23.83 -1.01 -2.75
CA THR A 797 23.67 -0.73 -1.31
C THR A 797 24.51 -1.72 -0.52
N MET A 798 25.35 -1.24 0.38
CA MET A 798 26.00 -2.05 1.40
C MET A 798 25.25 -1.87 2.72
N LYS A 799 24.95 -2.98 3.40
CA LYS A 799 24.23 -3.01 4.68
C LYS A 799 25.08 -3.77 5.70
N TYR A 800 25.27 -3.13 6.85
CA TYR A 800 25.87 -3.73 8.02
C TYR A 800 24.80 -3.92 9.09
N GLN A 801 24.76 -5.11 9.68
CA GLN A 801 23.84 -5.49 10.76
C GLN A 801 24.65 -5.76 12.02
N PHE A 802 24.23 -5.15 13.13
CA PHE A 802 24.85 -5.28 14.45
C PHE A 802 24.28 -6.45 15.23
#